data_bbbbd976d29ddb4dfe392306ff83a257
#
_entry.id   bbbbd976d29ddb4dfe392306ff83a257
#
_cell.length_a   1.000
_cell.length_b   1.000
_cell.length_c   1.000
_cell.angle_alpha   90.00
_cell.angle_beta   90.00
_cell.angle_gamma   90.00
#
_symmetry.space_group_name_H-M   'P 1'
#
loop_
_entity.id
_entity.type
_entity.pdbx_description
1 polymer ?
#
loop_
_entity_poly.entity_id
_entity_poly.type
_entity_poly.pdbx_seq_one_letter_code
_entity_poly.pdbx_strand_id
1 'polypeptide(L)'
;MVAPVSTRNAPLPSAPATTDAGTPHGSNPSAEPAYTPTRSSAGVASSPLGGLAALRLGPATASPSSGPRILPPAAHHDPRTAALPRPTHLQVHDRRALNGLRDHPSLESLHLKGDFTLEDLKALPTTLRHLDLSECTGSVKSLQAIAYLAGLPLESLNVAGAEIGDGGARLLAANPSLKSLNAANGGIGAAGARMLAASPVLMSLDLTQNAISDAGVQALAGSQSLRYLAVRNCLVTDASTEALALNTKLTSLDLGNLVTETGNEAEQAGYDLTANNITAQGAWRLAQSRSLKALSVQGNDQCGDDGVLALARNRTLTALNVAFTNMTSANAKALADNPVLTTLSVRWNYGLDDAGMAKLARSRSLTSLDARDTGMSKRGALALAANARIRVLHDHPNPTRATLGEPPLWGLAGDPGQASRTAPGGAPGPSASQARHGGAGAHGMSAEGLASSRMAASIREGFGLIGQYFDRMEREYGLPVRAPAAQPDSTAPEDIQPTLPTDVWQAIAAQADPRVRRTLSTVSKPLRDAALAATKHLTIWNEAAFSRLRNYPALESLSFHGPLSLADLRALPPSVRHLDLSGCSGSAVSEAGLAYLARMPLESLDLSDTGVDDRGAQALAASASLTSLNLRGNGIDNAGAQALGRNTVLTTLDISANPIRNAGVQALADSKSLTSLAVRGIGIGDTGIQALAANTVLRSLDISRNDLSNASATALGNNQTLTSLKANDCGLTNAMAEQIARIRSLCTLEVSSNSIGDTGVPKIARNATLRSLNLSRNPITLQGLRALEISRTLKSLDVSHIKCGDQGALLLSKNRALTSLTLGFCGISSAGAQRLAANRTLVSLDLRGNTLDLAAAWALARAKPLASLNVSDCKLDDAAACTLAESPTLTSLDVSKNRLSSRAAWALAANTVLTELSISHNRIGPDGAQALSESASLTFLDARENGIGEAGARLLEANTRIQGTPQNPHFLAQDVPR
;
A
#
# COMPACT_ATOMS: atom_id res chain seq x y z
N MET A 1 13.47 67.32 11.97
CA MET A 1 12.78 68.55 11.51
C MET A 1 11.78 68.11 10.46
N VAL A 2 10.49 68.23 10.88
CA VAL A 2 9.29 68.55 10.13
C VAL A 2 8.80 67.54 9.15
N ALA A 3 7.81 66.71 9.59
CA ALA A 3 6.61 66.37 8.86
C ALA A 3 5.72 67.63 8.72
N PRO A 4 4.55 67.64 8.17
CA PRO A 4 3.65 66.61 7.61
C PRO A 4 2.72 67.13 6.48
N VAL A 5 1.58 66.41 6.33
CA VAL A 5 0.22 66.81 5.84
C VAL A 5 -0.17 66.29 4.45
N SER A 6 -0.99 65.26 4.32
CA SER A 6 -2.46 65.16 4.41
C SER A 6 -3.21 65.71 3.23
N THR A 7 -4.02 65.02 2.54
CA THR A 7 -5.43 64.72 2.58
C THR A 7 -6.05 64.41 1.20
N ARG A 8 -6.83 63.35 1.18
CA ARG A 8 -8.23 63.24 0.80
C ARG A 8 -8.70 63.15 -0.67
N ASN A 9 -9.48 62.10 -0.80
CA ASN A 9 -10.81 61.91 -1.38
C ASN A 9 -10.93 61.46 -2.84
N ALA A 10 -11.63 60.32 -2.89
CA ALA A 10 -12.43 59.80 -3.98
C ALA A 10 -13.57 60.77 -4.38
N PRO A 11 -14.29 60.59 -5.47
CA PRO A 11 -15.16 59.46 -5.71
C PRO A 11 -15.35 59.03 -7.20
N LEU A 12 -15.99 57.85 -7.35
CA LEU A 12 -16.71 57.40 -8.59
C LEU A 12 -17.75 58.38 -9.05
N PRO A 13 -18.13 58.33 -10.38
CA PRO A 13 -19.47 57.81 -10.66
C PRO A 13 -19.64 57.00 -11.98
N SER A 14 -20.43 55.97 -11.91
CA SER A 14 -21.72 55.63 -12.62
C SER A 14 -21.76 55.76 -14.16
N ALA A 15 -22.26 54.65 -14.74
CA ALA A 15 -22.81 54.55 -16.08
C ALA A 15 -23.99 55.53 -16.36
N PRO A 16 -24.32 55.71 -17.65
CA PRO A 16 -25.59 55.14 -18.09
C PRO A 16 -25.65 54.61 -19.54
N ALA A 17 -26.76 53.96 -19.73
CA ALA A 17 -27.25 53.16 -20.84
C ALA A 17 -27.82 53.98 -22.03
N THR A 18 -28.26 53.15 -23.01
CA THR A 18 -29.26 53.36 -24.09
C THR A 18 -28.75 54.05 -25.36
N THR A 19 -29.10 53.60 -26.50
CA THR A 19 -30.13 53.17 -27.42
C THR A 19 -29.54 53.31 -28.81
N ASP A 20 -29.90 52.76 -29.87
CA ASP A 20 -30.98 52.06 -30.50
C ASP A 20 -30.64 51.87 -32.00
N ALA A 21 -31.22 50.82 -32.56
CA ALA A 21 -31.71 50.70 -33.94
C ALA A 21 -30.76 50.63 -35.17
N GLY A 22 -30.99 49.61 -35.97
CA GLY A 22 -30.73 49.62 -37.40
C GLY A 22 -30.42 48.28 -38.07
N THR A 23 -31.40 47.43 -38.28
CA THR A 23 -31.45 46.43 -39.35
C THR A 23 -31.68 47.08 -40.71
N PRO A 24 -31.61 46.41 -41.91
CA PRO A 24 -31.63 44.98 -42.20
C PRO A 24 -30.86 44.51 -43.47
N HIS A 25 -31.13 43.26 -43.87
CA HIS A 25 -30.90 42.53 -45.15
C HIS A 25 -29.54 41.84 -45.30
N GLY A 26 -29.41 40.61 -45.68
CA GLY A 26 -30.33 39.62 -46.22
C GLY A 26 -29.54 38.46 -46.79
N SER A 27 -30.15 37.32 -46.77
CA SER A 27 -30.00 36.14 -47.66
C SER A 27 -29.29 34.92 -47.09
N ASN A 28 -30.12 34.00 -46.67
CA ASN A 28 -30.04 32.55 -46.76
C ASN A 28 -30.22 32.14 -48.24
N PRO A 29 -30.05 30.89 -48.72
CA PRO A 29 -30.23 29.65 -48.01
C PRO A 29 -29.40 28.42 -48.48
N SER A 30 -29.63 27.35 -47.85
CA SER A 30 -29.75 25.92 -48.35
C SER A 30 -28.69 24.99 -47.75
N ALA A 31 -28.92 23.77 -47.31
CA ALA A 31 -30.11 22.93 -47.10
C ALA A 31 -29.59 21.64 -46.49
N GLU A 32 -30.28 21.16 -45.49
CA GLU A 32 -30.24 19.77 -45.08
C GLU A 32 -30.77 18.87 -46.21
N PRO A 33 -30.53 17.55 -46.18
CA PRO A 33 -31.70 16.71 -46.00
C PRO A 33 -31.62 15.64 -44.91
N ALA A 34 -32.69 15.62 -44.17
CA ALA A 34 -33.17 14.52 -43.35
C ALA A 34 -33.53 13.31 -44.22
N TYR A 35 -33.26 12.14 -43.65
CA TYR A 35 -33.89 10.89 -44.13
C TYR A 35 -34.75 10.28 -43.03
N THR A 36 -36.07 10.26 -43.24
CA THR A 36 -37.08 9.49 -42.53
C THR A 36 -37.38 8.18 -43.30
N PRO A 37 -37.95 7.16 -42.61
CA PRO A 37 -37.96 5.79 -43.09
C PRO A 37 -39.20 5.44 -43.91
N THR A 38 -39.02 4.57 -44.89
CA THR A 38 -40.15 3.94 -45.58
C THR A 38 -40.28 2.46 -45.23
N ARG A 39 -41.51 2.08 -44.83
CA ARG A 39 -42.08 0.73 -44.72
C ARG A 39 -42.36 0.15 -46.12
N SER A 40 -42.17 -1.17 -46.25
CA SER A 40 -43.09 -2.09 -46.90
C SER A 40 -42.67 -3.51 -46.58
N SER A 41 -43.38 -4.31 -45.87
CA SER A 41 -44.61 -5.06 -46.04
C SER A 41 -44.43 -6.30 -46.94
N ALA A 42 -44.89 -7.39 -46.35
CA ALA A 42 -45.32 -8.69 -46.86
C ALA A 42 -44.29 -9.82 -46.68
N GLY A 43 -44.58 -10.93 -46.09
CA GLY A 43 -45.81 -11.49 -45.59
C GLY A 43 -45.64 -12.96 -45.27
N VAL A 44 -46.51 -13.39 -44.40
CA VAL A 44 -47.13 -14.73 -44.33
C VAL A 44 -46.41 -15.84 -43.50
N ALA A 45 -46.95 -16.02 -42.34
CA ALA A 45 -47.61 -17.21 -41.73
C ALA A 45 -46.71 -18.38 -41.43
N SER A 46 -46.76 -18.99 -40.28
CA SER A 46 -47.87 -19.56 -39.52
C SER A 46 -47.36 -20.11 -38.18
N SER A 47 -48.09 -19.86 -37.12
CA SER A 47 -48.12 -20.72 -35.93
C SER A 47 -48.87 -22.01 -36.23
N PRO A 48 -48.82 -23.09 -35.44
CA PRO A 48 -49.49 -23.06 -34.13
C PRO A 48 -48.91 -23.91 -33.00
N LEU A 49 -49.22 -23.48 -31.79
CA LEU A 49 -49.89 -24.16 -30.67
C LEU A 49 -49.64 -25.66 -30.39
N GLY A 50 -49.38 -25.93 -29.13
CA GLY A 50 -49.72 -27.13 -28.42
C GLY A 50 -48.52 -27.72 -27.68
N GLY A 51 -48.57 -28.06 -26.43
CA GLY A 51 -49.66 -28.30 -25.54
C GLY A 51 -49.05 -28.80 -24.24
N LEU A 52 -49.64 -28.48 -23.15
CA LEU A 52 -49.46 -29.03 -21.83
C LEU A 52 -49.63 -30.57 -21.86
N ALA A 53 -48.78 -31.30 -21.14
CA ALA A 53 -49.19 -32.54 -20.49
C ALA A 53 -48.40 -32.77 -19.24
N ALA A 54 -49.08 -32.58 -18.13
CA ALA A 54 -48.73 -33.21 -16.86
C ALA A 54 -48.98 -34.70 -16.96
N LEU A 55 -48.12 -35.50 -16.40
CA LEU A 55 -48.47 -36.88 -15.99
C LEU A 55 -47.87 -37.20 -14.63
N ARG A 56 -48.81 -37.60 -13.81
CA ARG A 56 -48.73 -38.08 -12.43
C ARG A 56 -48.32 -39.54 -12.38
N LEU A 57 -47.70 -39.92 -11.28
CA LEU A 57 -47.91 -41.09 -10.40
C LEU A 57 -47.48 -42.49 -10.85
N GLY A 58 -46.54 -43.01 -10.19
CA GLY A 58 -46.52 -44.09 -9.21
C GLY A 58 -46.83 -45.53 -9.69
N PRO A 59 -46.80 -46.56 -8.84
CA PRO A 59 -45.71 -47.07 -8.04
C PRO A 59 -45.49 -48.58 -8.30
N ALA A 60 -44.64 -49.19 -7.46
CA ALA A 60 -44.51 -50.64 -7.18
C ALA A 60 -43.65 -51.43 -8.19
N THR A 61 -42.86 -52.42 -7.81
CA THR A 61 -42.82 -53.34 -6.68
C THR A 61 -41.53 -54.12 -6.71
N ALA A 62 -41.12 -54.52 -5.50
CA ALA A 62 -40.61 -55.87 -5.12
C ALA A 62 -39.14 -56.23 -5.40
N SER A 63 -38.42 -56.28 -4.35
CA SER A 63 -37.42 -57.17 -3.76
C SER A 63 -37.26 -58.58 -4.35
N PRO A 64 -36.39 -59.54 -3.90
CA PRO A 64 -35.17 -59.39 -3.04
C PRO A 64 -34.04 -60.33 -3.45
N SER A 65 -32.81 -60.17 -2.93
CA SER A 65 -31.97 -61.32 -2.50
C SER A 65 -30.73 -60.76 -1.72
N SER A 66 -30.71 -61.00 -0.50
CA SER A 66 -30.05 -61.91 0.45
C SER A 66 -28.56 -61.82 0.57
N GLY A 67 -28.14 -61.27 1.72
CA GLY A 67 -27.23 -61.60 2.79
C GLY A 67 -25.74 -61.44 2.66
N PRO A 68 -24.99 -61.44 3.74
CA PRO A 68 -25.37 -61.37 5.15
C PRO A 68 -24.71 -60.21 5.97
N ARG A 69 -25.35 -59.94 7.06
CA ARG A 69 -24.96 -59.03 8.16
C ARG A 69 -23.68 -59.47 8.88
N ILE A 70 -22.83 -58.44 9.23
CA ILE A 70 -22.04 -58.51 10.47
C ILE A 70 -22.36 -57.22 11.25
N LEU A 71 -22.90 -57.42 12.46
CA LEU A 71 -23.14 -56.42 13.48
C LEU A 71 -21.86 -56.23 14.34
N PRO A 72 -21.48 -55.02 14.73
CA PRO A 72 -20.67 -54.79 15.92
C PRO A 72 -21.56 -54.44 17.13
N PRO A 73 -21.07 -54.64 18.36
CA PRO A 73 -21.86 -54.79 19.57
C PRO A 73 -22.38 -53.47 20.15
N ALA A 74 -23.53 -53.63 20.83
CA ALA A 74 -24.24 -52.62 21.55
C ALA A 74 -23.34 -51.93 22.61
N ALA A 75 -23.29 -50.61 22.56
CA ALA A 75 -22.81 -49.81 23.66
C ALA A 75 -23.99 -49.23 24.46
N HIS A 76 -23.94 -49.43 25.75
CA HIS A 76 -24.92 -49.02 26.73
C HIS A 76 -25.30 -47.55 26.65
N HIS A 77 -26.59 -47.25 26.56
CA HIS A 77 -27.16 -45.95 26.81
C HIS A 77 -27.13 -45.63 28.30
N ASP A 78 -26.38 -44.58 28.67
CA ASP A 78 -26.48 -43.87 29.94
C ASP A 78 -27.48 -42.70 29.76
N PRO A 79 -28.60 -42.63 30.48
CA PRO A 79 -29.66 -41.63 30.24
C PRO A 79 -29.41 -40.29 30.96
N ARG A 80 -28.17 -39.86 31.13
CA ARG A 80 -27.84 -38.62 31.87
C ARG A 80 -27.01 -37.60 31.11
N THR A 81 -26.89 -37.65 29.77
CA THR A 81 -26.37 -36.56 29.01
C THR A 81 -27.51 -35.65 28.58
N ALA A 82 -27.71 -34.56 29.29
CA ALA A 82 -28.47 -33.43 28.80
C ALA A 82 -27.87 -32.98 27.49
N ALA A 83 -28.66 -33.00 26.40
CA ALA A 83 -28.26 -32.56 25.08
C ALA A 83 -27.75 -31.15 25.16
N LEU A 84 -26.47 -30.95 24.90
CA LEU A 84 -25.92 -29.63 24.64
C LEU A 84 -26.73 -28.98 23.51
N PRO A 85 -27.07 -27.68 23.59
CA PRO A 85 -27.79 -27.01 22.52
C PRO A 85 -26.98 -27.17 21.23
N ARG A 86 -27.61 -27.70 20.19
CA ARG A 86 -26.98 -27.86 18.86
C ARG A 86 -26.60 -26.48 18.35
N PRO A 87 -25.38 -26.29 17.75
CA PRO A 87 -24.93 -24.98 17.30
C PRO A 87 -25.84 -24.46 16.19
N THR A 88 -26.32 -23.22 16.35
CA THR A 88 -27.05 -22.48 15.30
C THR A 88 -26.11 -21.77 14.32
N HIS A 89 -24.83 -21.63 14.67
CA HIS A 89 -23.80 -21.00 13.88
C HIS A 89 -22.61 -21.94 13.74
N LEU A 90 -22.08 -22.09 12.51
CA LEU A 90 -20.96 -22.98 12.21
C LEU A 90 -20.01 -22.33 11.21
N GLN A 91 -18.70 -22.59 11.41
CA GLN A 91 -17.66 -22.28 10.44
C GLN A 91 -17.04 -23.57 9.93
N VAL A 92 -16.88 -23.71 8.61
CA VAL A 92 -16.40 -24.93 7.95
C VAL A 92 -15.23 -24.60 7.04
N HIS A 93 -14.13 -25.30 7.25
CA HIS A 93 -12.88 -25.13 6.50
C HIS A 93 -12.57 -26.33 5.58
N ASP A 94 -13.21 -27.47 5.80
CA ASP A 94 -13.00 -28.70 5.03
C ASP A 94 -14.31 -29.16 4.41
N ARG A 95 -14.29 -29.41 3.09
CA ARG A 95 -15.38 -29.93 2.29
C ARG A 95 -16.00 -31.20 2.88
N ARG A 96 -15.19 -32.06 3.55
CA ARG A 96 -15.67 -33.30 4.17
C ARG A 96 -16.62 -33.06 5.33
N ALA A 97 -16.50 -31.93 6.00
CA ALA A 97 -17.38 -31.59 7.12
C ALA A 97 -18.82 -31.23 6.66
N LEU A 98 -19.04 -30.94 5.37
CA LEU A 98 -20.37 -30.65 4.83
C LEU A 98 -21.27 -31.89 4.79
N ASN A 99 -20.70 -33.09 4.66
CA ASN A 99 -21.46 -34.36 4.53
C ASN A 99 -22.36 -34.67 5.76
N GLY A 100 -22.12 -34.03 6.89
CA GLY A 100 -22.95 -34.16 8.10
C GLY A 100 -23.95 -33.01 8.33
N LEU A 101 -23.91 -31.96 7.53
CA LEU A 101 -24.70 -30.73 7.79
C LEU A 101 -26.16 -30.84 7.35
N ARG A 102 -26.50 -31.75 6.41
CA ARG A 102 -27.89 -32.00 6.01
C ARG A 102 -28.79 -32.40 7.18
N ASP A 103 -28.21 -33.04 8.17
CA ASP A 103 -28.91 -33.57 9.34
C ASP A 103 -28.94 -32.58 10.52
N HIS A 104 -28.52 -31.31 10.32
CA HIS A 104 -28.59 -30.26 11.32
C HIS A 104 -29.82 -29.36 11.09
N PRO A 105 -31.01 -29.72 11.58
CA PRO A 105 -32.23 -28.96 11.33
C PRO A 105 -32.29 -27.61 12.04
N SER A 106 -31.35 -27.30 12.93
CA SER A 106 -31.25 -26.03 13.67
C SER A 106 -30.14 -25.08 13.17
N LEU A 107 -29.44 -25.42 12.05
CA LEU A 107 -28.38 -24.58 11.51
C LEU A 107 -28.98 -23.40 10.74
N GLU A 108 -28.76 -22.20 11.23
CA GLU A 108 -29.26 -20.96 10.63
C GLU A 108 -28.16 -20.15 9.96
N SER A 109 -26.88 -20.24 10.43
CA SER A 109 -25.75 -19.46 9.95
C SER A 109 -24.54 -20.33 9.66
N LEU A 110 -23.94 -20.12 8.47
CA LEU A 110 -22.80 -20.89 8.00
C LEU A 110 -21.77 -19.96 7.34
N HIS A 111 -20.52 -20.09 7.77
CA HIS A 111 -19.38 -19.48 7.13
C HIS A 111 -18.50 -20.58 6.52
N LEU A 112 -18.28 -20.52 5.20
CA LEU A 112 -17.41 -21.42 4.46
C LEU A 112 -16.08 -20.73 4.15
N LYS A 113 -14.98 -21.44 4.36
CA LYS A 113 -13.63 -20.97 4.05
C LYS A 113 -12.85 -22.05 3.32
N GLY A 114 -12.37 -21.75 2.12
CA GLY A 114 -11.58 -22.69 1.30
C GLY A 114 -12.23 -23.00 -0.05
N ASP A 115 -11.85 -24.12 -0.66
CA ASP A 115 -12.28 -24.48 -2.01
C ASP A 115 -13.57 -25.32 -1.96
N PHE A 116 -14.67 -24.70 -2.37
CA PHE A 116 -16.00 -25.33 -2.43
C PHE A 116 -16.59 -25.24 -3.84
N THR A 117 -17.50 -26.13 -4.15
CA THR A 117 -18.16 -26.22 -5.46
C THR A 117 -19.66 -25.98 -5.37
N LEU A 118 -20.31 -25.81 -6.53
CA LEU A 118 -21.77 -25.71 -6.61
C LEU A 118 -22.49 -26.94 -6.02
N GLU A 119 -21.93 -28.13 -6.19
CA GLU A 119 -22.54 -29.38 -5.62
C GLU A 119 -22.49 -29.34 -4.09
N ASP A 120 -21.46 -28.74 -3.51
CA ASP A 120 -21.37 -28.58 -2.06
C ASP A 120 -22.46 -27.62 -1.54
N LEU A 121 -22.78 -26.57 -2.28
CA LEU A 121 -23.89 -25.66 -1.94
C LEU A 121 -25.25 -26.35 -2.01
N LYS A 122 -25.45 -27.29 -2.93
CA LYS A 122 -26.67 -28.08 -3.04
C LYS A 122 -26.88 -29.06 -1.88
N ALA A 123 -25.82 -29.35 -1.13
CA ALA A 123 -25.85 -30.17 0.07
C ALA A 123 -26.24 -29.41 1.34
N LEU A 124 -26.37 -28.08 1.29
CA LEU A 124 -26.67 -27.24 2.45
C LEU A 124 -28.11 -27.43 2.94
N PRO A 125 -28.38 -27.31 4.27
CA PRO A 125 -29.71 -27.41 4.82
C PRO A 125 -30.60 -26.22 4.39
N THR A 126 -31.88 -26.51 4.16
CA THR A 126 -32.88 -25.49 3.77
C THR A 126 -33.27 -24.57 4.92
N THR A 127 -32.82 -24.82 6.15
CA THR A 127 -33.01 -23.97 7.31
C THR A 127 -32.06 -22.74 7.32
N LEU A 128 -31.04 -22.76 6.47
CA LEU A 128 -30.02 -21.73 6.42
C LEU A 128 -30.60 -20.37 6.04
N ARG A 129 -30.29 -19.36 6.88
CA ARG A 129 -30.67 -17.96 6.71
C ARG A 129 -29.49 -17.05 6.40
N HIS A 130 -28.32 -17.37 6.93
CA HIS A 130 -27.10 -16.56 6.81
C HIS A 130 -25.98 -17.40 6.22
N LEU A 131 -25.42 -16.96 5.09
CA LEU A 131 -24.32 -17.65 4.41
C LEU A 131 -23.21 -16.67 4.07
N ASP A 132 -22.01 -16.99 4.51
CA ASP A 132 -20.79 -16.24 4.18
C ASP A 132 -19.85 -17.11 3.34
N LEU A 133 -19.54 -16.61 2.13
CA LEU A 133 -18.64 -17.23 1.14
C LEU A 133 -17.44 -16.31 0.81
N SER A 134 -17.21 -15.25 1.57
CA SER A 134 -16.17 -14.26 1.26
C SER A 134 -14.77 -14.88 1.18
N GLU A 135 -14.48 -15.85 2.06
CA GLU A 135 -13.19 -16.54 2.11
C GLU A 135 -13.16 -17.85 1.28
N CYS A 136 -14.15 -18.05 0.41
CA CYS A 136 -14.19 -19.20 -0.48
C CYS A 136 -13.43 -18.94 -1.78
N THR A 137 -12.90 -20.05 -2.33
CA THR A 137 -12.37 -20.15 -3.70
C THR A 137 -13.20 -21.18 -4.50
N GLY A 138 -12.90 -21.34 -5.80
CA GLY A 138 -13.56 -22.33 -6.63
C GLY A 138 -14.91 -21.91 -7.22
N SER A 139 -15.66 -22.88 -7.73
CA SER A 139 -16.89 -22.64 -8.51
C SER A 139 -18.10 -22.19 -7.68
N VAL A 140 -17.97 -22.15 -6.35
CA VAL A 140 -19.01 -21.62 -5.45
C VAL A 140 -19.31 -20.13 -5.69
N LYS A 141 -18.38 -19.41 -6.28
CA LYS A 141 -18.53 -18.00 -6.69
C LYS A 141 -18.93 -17.81 -8.17
N SER A 142 -19.24 -18.87 -8.88
CA SER A 142 -19.69 -18.81 -10.27
C SER A 142 -21.12 -18.25 -10.40
N LEU A 143 -21.46 -17.73 -11.57
CA LEU A 143 -22.83 -17.24 -11.84
C LEU A 143 -23.89 -18.34 -11.67
N GLN A 144 -23.54 -19.61 -11.93
CA GLN A 144 -24.45 -20.74 -11.72
C GLN A 144 -24.71 -21.00 -10.23
N ALA A 145 -23.67 -20.86 -9.39
CA ALA A 145 -23.82 -20.93 -7.95
C ALA A 145 -24.66 -19.78 -7.40
N ILE A 146 -24.44 -18.56 -7.89
CA ILE A 146 -25.26 -17.39 -7.53
C ILE A 146 -26.72 -17.58 -7.94
N ALA A 147 -27.00 -18.16 -9.10
CA ALA A 147 -28.37 -18.49 -9.53
C ALA A 147 -29.05 -19.51 -8.57
N TYR A 148 -28.30 -20.49 -8.09
CA TYR A 148 -28.79 -21.43 -7.09
C TYR A 148 -29.05 -20.73 -5.75
N LEU A 149 -28.10 -19.92 -5.26
CA LEU A 149 -28.23 -19.17 -3.99
C LEU A 149 -29.39 -18.16 -4.01
N ALA A 150 -29.67 -17.56 -5.17
CA ALA A 150 -30.79 -16.66 -5.34
C ALA A 150 -32.17 -17.34 -5.15
N GLY A 151 -32.24 -18.67 -5.28
CA GLY A 151 -33.42 -19.47 -5.01
C GLY A 151 -33.57 -19.92 -3.55
N LEU A 152 -32.54 -19.75 -2.70
CA LEU A 152 -32.58 -20.15 -1.29
C LEU A 152 -33.22 -19.07 -0.41
N PRO A 153 -33.86 -19.45 0.72
CA PRO A 153 -34.51 -18.50 1.63
C PRO A 153 -33.50 -17.77 2.54
N LEU A 154 -32.41 -17.27 1.96
CA LEU A 154 -31.37 -16.57 2.70
C LEU A 154 -31.84 -15.16 3.06
N GLU A 155 -31.55 -14.77 4.30
CA GLU A 155 -31.76 -13.40 4.79
C GLU A 155 -30.49 -12.56 4.67
N SER A 156 -29.31 -13.20 4.78
CA SER A 156 -28.01 -12.55 4.62
C SER A 156 -27.06 -13.42 3.76
N LEU A 157 -26.41 -12.77 2.81
CA LEU A 157 -25.44 -13.41 1.92
C LEU A 157 -24.21 -12.53 1.77
N ASN A 158 -23.03 -13.12 2.01
CA ASN A 158 -21.75 -12.50 1.75
C ASN A 158 -21.05 -13.27 0.62
N VAL A 159 -20.89 -12.60 -0.52
CA VAL A 159 -20.19 -13.11 -1.72
C VAL A 159 -19.08 -12.15 -2.16
N ALA A 160 -18.48 -11.45 -1.22
CA ALA A 160 -17.39 -10.54 -1.52
C ALA A 160 -16.26 -11.23 -2.29
N GLY A 161 -15.72 -10.56 -3.32
CA GLY A 161 -14.71 -11.13 -4.21
C GLY A 161 -15.21 -12.18 -5.19
N ALA A 162 -16.54 -12.34 -5.33
CA ALA A 162 -17.13 -13.16 -6.40
C ALA A 162 -17.42 -12.25 -7.61
N GLU A 163 -16.91 -12.57 -8.79
CA GLU A 163 -17.20 -11.81 -10.03
C GLU A 163 -18.63 -12.13 -10.52
N ILE A 164 -19.63 -11.70 -9.75
CA ILE A 164 -21.04 -11.98 -10.05
C ILE A 164 -21.61 -11.11 -11.17
N GLY A 165 -21.03 -9.94 -11.39
CA GLY A 165 -21.43 -8.96 -12.40
C GLY A 165 -22.89 -8.48 -12.28
N ASP A 166 -23.35 -7.76 -13.29
CA ASP A 166 -24.75 -7.28 -13.37
C ASP A 166 -25.75 -8.43 -13.46
N GLY A 167 -25.36 -9.57 -14.05
CA GLY A 167 -26.18 -10.78 -14.15
C GLY A 167 -26.49 -11.39 -12.79
N GLY A 168 -25.47 -11.54 -11.94
CA GLY A 168 -25.65 -12.04 -10.58
C GLY A 168 -26.42 -11.07 -9.69
N ALA A 169 -26.13 -9.76 -9.83
CA ALA A 169 -26.88 -8.71 -9.12
C ALA A 169 -28.39 -8.78 -9.42
N ARG A 170 -28.77 -9.01 -10.68
CA ARG A 170 -30.18 -9.18 -11.10
C ARG A 170 -30.83 -10.40 -10.44
N LEU A 171 -30.14 -11.51 -10.38
CA LEU A 171 -30.65 -12.73 -9.77
C LEU A 171 -30.86 -12.55 -8.27
N LEU A 172 -29.88 -11.97 -7.56
CA LEU A 172 -29.95 -11.71 -6.12
C LEU A 172 -31.00 -10.66 -5.76
N ALA A 173 -31.19 -9.64 -6.60
CA ALA A 173 -32.22 -8.62 -6.41
C ALA A 173 -33.64 -9.18 -6.43
N ALA A 174 -33.85 -10.31 -7.13
CA ALA A 174 -35.14 -11.00 -7.24
C ALA A 174 -35.44 -11.93 -6.05
N ASN A 175 -34.47 -12.18 -5.16
CA ASN A 175 -34.67 -13.03 -3.98
C ASN A 175 -35.61 -12.36 -2.99
N PRO A 176 -36.76 -13.00 -2.60
CA PRO A 176 -37.78 -12.36 -1.78
C PRO A 176 -37.45 -12.29 -0.28
N SER A 177 -36.38 -12.95 0.17
CA SER A 177 -36.00 -13.04 1.59
C SER A 177 -34.70 -12.32 1.90
N LEU A 178 -33.88 -11.94 0.91
CA LEU A 178 -32.54 -11.40 1.09
C LEU A 178 -32.58 -9.95 1.59
N LYS A 179 -32.31 -9.76 2.88
CA LYS A 179 -32.30 -8.46 3.56
C LYS A 179 -30.92 -7.81 3.58
N SER A 180 -29.86 -8.62 3.56
CA SER A 180 -28.45 -8.15 3.62
C SER A 180 -27.61 -8.84 2.56
N LEU A 181 -26.92 -8.04 1.75
CA LEU A 181 -26.00 -8.51 0.71
C LEU A 181 -24.68 -7.76 0.81
N ASN A 182 -23.60 -8.52 0.95
CA ASN A 182 -22.26 -8.06 0.68
C ASN A 182 -21.78 -8.63 -0.65
N ALA A 183 -21.61 -7.78 -1.65
CA ALA A 183 -21.11 -8.11 -2.98
C ALA A 183 -19.93 -7.18 -3.35
N ALA A 184 -19.07 -6.88 -2.36
CA ALA A 184 -17.87 -6.08 -2.57
C ALA A 184 -16.93 -6.77 -3.56
N ASN A 185 -16.28 -5.98 -4.44
CA ASN A 185 -15.41 -6.50 -5.50
C ASN A 185 -16.10 -7.57 -6.38
N GLY A 186 -17.37 -7.32 -6.72
CA GLY A 186 -18.24 -8.27 -7.42
C GLY A 186 -18.31 -8.06 -8.93
N GLY A 187 -17.61 -7.08 -9.51
CA GLY A 187 -17.69 -6.73 -10.92
C GLY A 187 -19.06 -6.15 -11.34
N ILE A 188 -19.79 -5.58 -10.38
CA ILE A 188 -21.12 -4.99 -10.59
C ILE A 188 -20.99 -3.58 -11.16
N GLY A 189 -21.71 -3.32 -12.26
CA GLY A 189 -21.78 -1.98 -12.84
C GLY A 189 -23.05 -1.21 -12.43
N ALA A 190 -23.26 -0.06 -13.08
CA ALA A 190 -24.46 0.76 -12.85
C ALA A 190 -25.78 0.04 -13.16
N ALA A 191 -25.78 -0.95 -14.09
CA ALA A 191 -26.96 -1.71 -14.42
C ALA A 191 -27.33 -2.69 -13.30
N GLY A 192 -26.36 -3.42 -12.73
CA GLY A 192 -26.56 -4.29 -11.57
C GLY A 192 -27.01 -3.52 -10.33
N ALA A 193 -26.39 -2.35 -10.06
CA ALA A 193 -26.80 -1.46 -8.98
C ALA A 193 -28.29 -1.02 -9.11
N ARG A 194 -28.74 -0.71 -10.32
CA ARG A 194 -30.18 -0.40 -10.58
C ARG A 194 -31.10 -1.59 -10.27
N MET A 195 -30.69 -2.81 -10.59
CA MET A 195 -31.47 -4.01 -10.27
C MET A 195 -31.56 -4.22 -8.76
N LEU A 196 -30.45 -4.08 -8.03
CA LEU A 196 -30.41 -4.18 -6.56
C LEU A 196 -31.24 -3.08 -5.88
N ALA A 197 -31.24 -1.85 -6.42
CA ALA A 197 -32.05 -0.74 -5.94
C ALA A 197 -33.56 -1.03 -5.99
N ALA A 198 -34.01 -1.85 -6.95
CA ALA A 198 -35.41 -2.21 -7.15
C ALA A 198 -35.87 -3.30 -6.17
N SER A 199 -34.99 -3.95 -5.42
CA SER A 199 -35.38 -4.98 -4.44
C SER A 199 -36.22 -4.38 -3.32
N PRO A 200 -37.43 -4.91 -3.05
CA PRO A 200 -38.31 -4.38 -2.01
C PRO A 200 -37.93 -4.80 -0.61
N VAL A 201 -37.02 -5.77 -0.45
CA VAL A 201 -36.68 -6.40 0.83
C VAL A 201 -35.25 -6.10 1.28
N LEU A 202 -34.35 -5.72 0.35
CA LEU A 202 -32.94 -5.51 0.63
C LEU A 202 -32.75 -4.23 1.49
N MET A 203 -32.25 -4.42 2.71
CA MET A 203 -32.08 -3.35 3.69
C MET A 203 -30.62 -2.92 3.88
N SER A 204 -29.68 -3.85 3.70
CA SER A 204 -28.25 -3.64 3.86
C SER A 204 -27.53 -4.10 2.58
N LEU A 205 -26.72 -3.20 2.01
CA LEU A 205 -26.00 -3.46 0.77
C LEU A 205 -24.58 -2.91 0.84
N ASP A 206 -23.62 -3.79 0.61
CA ASP A 206 -22.20 -3.42 0.43
C ASP A 206 -21.79 -3.74 -1.02
N LEU A 207 -21.43 -2.70 -1.77
CA LEU A 207 -20.91 -2.74 -3.13
C LEU A 207 -19.52 -2.15 -3.24
N THR A 208 -18.77 -2.12 -2.15
CA THR A 208 -17.37 -1.64 -2.11
C THR A 208 -16.55 -2.22 -3.28
N GLN A 209 -15.71 -1.39 -3.92
CA GLN A 209 -14.85 -1.78 -5.05
C GLN A 209 -15.62 -2.31 -6.28
N ASN A 210 -16.77 -1.73 -6.60
CA ASN A 210 -17.51 -1.99 -7.82
C ASN A 210 -17.63 -0.71 -8.68
N ALA A 211 -17.52 -0.83 -9.99
CA ALA A 211 -17.55 0.31 -10.91
C ALA A 211 -19.00 0.81 -11.19
N ILE A 212 -19.77 1.08 -10.13
CA ILE A 212 -21.19 1.44 -10.25
C ILE A 212 -21.42 2.90 -10.68
N SER A 213 -20.47 3.78 -10.46
CA SER A 213 -20.50 5.21 -10.78
C SER A 213 -21.70 5.99 -10.20
N ASP A 214 -21.80 7.28 -10.47
CA ASP A 214 -22.93 8.11 -10.02
C ASP A 214 -24.28 7.59 -10.52
N ALA A 215 -24.35 7.03 -11.73
CA ALA A 215 -25.59 6.51 -12.29
C ALA A 215 -26.18 5.32 -11.50
N GLY A 216 -25.30 4.44 -10.98
CA GLY A 216 -25.71 3.34 -10.11
C GLY A 216 -26.12 3.83 -8.73
N VAL A 217 -25.34 4.76 -8.16
CA VAL A 217 -25.60 5.33 -6.83
C VAL A 217 -26.90 6.17 -6.80
N GLN A 218 -27.20 6.93 -7.86
CA GLN A 218 -28.46 7.65 -7.99
C GLN A 218 -29.67 6.69 -8.00
N ALA A 219 -29.54 5.53 -8.66
CA ALA A 219 -30.58 4.51 -8.62
C ALA A 219 -30.74 3.92 -7.20
N LEU A 220 -29.63 3.61 -6.50
CA LEU A 220 -29.64 3.13 -5.11
C LEU A 220 -30.22 4.18 -4.14
N ALA A 221 -29.96 5.47 -4.39
CA ALA A 221 -30.56 6.57 -3.64
C ALA A 221 -32.10 6.62 -3.79
N GLY A 222 -32.65 6.08 -4.87
CA GLY A 222 -34.11 5.92 -5.07
C GLY A 222 -34.75 4.78 -4.29
N SER A 223 -33.96 3.87 -3.70
CA SER A 223 -34.47 2.71 -2.99
C SER A 223 -35.31 3.08 -1.76
N GLN A 224 -36.45 2.41 -1.58
CA GLN A 224 -37.32 2.58 -0.42
C GLN A 224 -37.07 1.56 0.69
N SER A 225 -36.26 0.52 0.42
CA SER A 225 -35.97 -0.55 1.35
C SER A 225 -34.63 -0.36 2.06
N LEU A 226 -33.60 0.17 1.38
CA LEU A 226 -32.24 0.32 1.89
C LEU A 226 -32.17 1.24 3.12
N ARG A 227 -31.43 0.77 4.14
CA ARG A 227 -31.09 1.49 5.36
C ARG A 227 -29.59 1.71 5.51
N TYR A 228 -28.79 0.73 5.06
CA TYR A 228 -27.35 0.76 5.03
C TYR A 228 -26.87 0.60 3.58
N LEU A 229 -25.95 1.47 3.15
CA LEU A 229 -25.31 1.43 1.85
C LEU A 229 -23.84 1.75 1.99
N ALA A 230 -22.96 0.81 1.56
CA ALA A 230 -21.55 1.03 1.40
C ALA A 230 -21.19 0.99 -0.09
N VAL A 231 -20.54 2.04 -0.58
CA VAL A 231 -20.10 2.21 -1.96
C VAL A 231 -18.71 2.83 -1.99
N ARG A 232 -17.78 2.23 -1.21
CA ARG A 232 -16.40 2.65 -1.16
C ARG A 232 -15.69 2.28 -2.47
N ASN A 233 -14.84 3.17 -2.97
CA ASN A 233 -14.12 2.93 -4.23
C ASN A 233 -15.05 2.51 -5.37
N CYS A 234 -16.05 3.32 -5.67
CA CYS A 234 -17.11 3.00 -6.64
C CYS A 234 -17.26 4.03 -7.76
N LEU A 235 -16.30 4.93 -7.99
CA LEU A 235 -16.35 6.02 -8.97
C LEU A 235 -17.46 7.03 -8.68
N VAL A 236 -17.75 7.29 -7.42
CA VAL A 236 -18.80 8.20 -6.98
C VAL A 236 -18.27 9.62 -6.86
N THR A 237 -18.99 10.58 -7.41
CA THR A 237 -18.66 12.01 -7.34
C THR A 237 -19.78 12.82 -6.69
N ASP A 238 -19.62 14.12 -6.64
CA ASP A 238 -20.67 15.03 -6.13
C ASP A 238 -22.00 14.94 -6.86
N ALA A 239 -22.03 14.38 -8.09
CA ALA A 239 -23.23 14.29 -8.91
C ALA A 239 -24.34 13.41 -8.29
N SER A 240 -24.00 12.45 -7.44
CA SER A 240 -24.97 11.57 -6.76
C SER A 240 -25.32 12.00 -5.34
N THR A 241 -24.57 12.93 -4.75
CA THR A 241 -24.72 13.30 -3.33
C THR A 241 -26.05 13.97 -3.00
N GLU A 242 -26.64 14.71 -3.96
CA GLU A 242 -27.96 15.32 -3.78
C GLU A 242 -29.07 14.27 -3.68
N ALA A 243 -29.08 13.26 -4.57
CA ALA A 243 -30.02 12.15 -4.51
C ALA A 243 -29.91 11.36 -3.21
N LEU A 244 -28.67 11.10 -2.74
CA LEU A 244 -28.40 10.43 -1.46
C LEU A 244 -28.91 11.27 -0.26
N ALA A 245 -28.70 12.58 -0.28
CA ALA A 245 -29.16 13.49 0.78
C ALA A 245 -30.69 13.57 0.88
N LEU A 246 -31.40 13.50 -0.26
CA LEU A 246 -32.85 13.50 -0.35
C LEU A 246 -33.50 12.17 0.04
N ASN A 247 -32.76 11.07 0.05
CA ASN A 247 -33.29 9.78 0.48
C ASN A 247 -33.72 9.82 1.95
N THR A 248 -34.95 9.41 2.23
CA THR A 248 -35.53 9.44 3.58
C THR A 248 -35.44 8.12 4.34
N LYS A 249 -34.87 7.09 3.73
CA LYS A 249 -34.79 5.72 4.26
C LYS A 249 -33.39 5.32 4.69
N LEU A 250 -32.36 5.79 4.00
CA LEU A 250 -30.97 5.52 4.37
C LEU A 250 -30.64 6.18 5.71
N THR A 251 -30.15 5.35 6.63
CA THR A 251 -29.68 5.77 7.95
C THR A 251 -28.17 5.69 8.09
N SER A 252 -27.52 4.86 7.29
CA SER A 252 -26.05 4.69 7.28
C SER A 252 -25.55 4.66 5.83
N LEU A 253 -24.54 5.47 5.55
CA LEU A 253 -23.94 5.64 4.22
C LEU A 253 -22.42 5.69 4.33
N ASP A 254 -21.75 4.85 3.56
CA ASP A 254 -20.29 4.87 3.44
C ASP A 254 -19.88 5.16 1.98
N LEU A 255 -19.32 6.36 1.79
CA LEU A 255 -18.78 6.88 0.52
C LEU A 255 -17.25 6.99 0.60
N GLY A 256 -16.61 6.36 1.57
CA GLY A 256 -15.20 6.46 1.78
C GLY A 256 -14.39 5.83 0.65
N ASN A 257 -13.09 6.02 0.72
CA ASN A 257 -12.10 5.27 -0.04
C ASN A 257 -11.38 4.29 0.88
N LEU A 258 -10.91 3.18 0.34
CA LEU A 258 -10.06 2.26 1.08
C LEU A 258 -8.69 2.93 1.25
N VAL A 259 -8.29 3.12 2.48
CA VAL A 259 -6.99 3.68 2.86
C VAL A 259 -6.26 2.56 3.61
N THR A 260 -5.10 2.17 3.12
CA THR A 260 -4.28 1.12 3.76
C THR A 260 -3.66 1.64 5.07
N GLU A 261 -3.45 0.76 6.05
CA GLU A 261 -2.99 1.12 7.40
C GLU A 261 -1.58 1.75 7.44
N THR A 262 -0.83 1.59 6.38
CA THR A 262 0.48 2.21 6.19
C THR A 262 0.32 3.45 5.31
N GLY A 263 0.16 4.61 5.93
CA GLY A 263 -0.08 5.90 5.26
C GLY A 263 0.93 6.29 4.15
N ASN A 264 1.94 5.45 3.88
CA ASN A 264 2.90 5.61 2.79
C ASN A 264 2.49 4.89 1.49
N GLU A 265 1.52 3.97 1.52
CA GLU A 265 1.09 3.27 0.29
C GLU A 265 0.04 4.05 -0.50
N ALA A 266 -0.64 5.03 0.08
CA ALA A 266 -1.49 5.95 -0.67
C ALA A 266 -0.67 6.86 -1.62
N GLU A 267 0.62 7.06 -1.38
CA GLU A 267 1.52 7.75 -2.31
C GLU A 267 2.11 6.82 -3.39
N GLN A 268 2.12 5.48 -3.17
CA GLN A 268 2.62 4.49 -4.13
C GLN A 268 1.51 3.70 -4.85
N ALA A 269 0.33 3.55 -4.25
CA ALA A 269 -0.87 3.14 -4.97
C ALA A 269 -1.32 4.35 -5.79
N GLY A 270 -0.94 4.39 -7.04
CA GLY A 270 -1.48 5.36 -7.99
C GLY A 270 -2.99 5.44 -7.80
N TYR A 271 -3.56 6.64 -7.81
CA TYR A 271 -4.98 6.92 -7.65
C TYR A 271 -5.82 5.73 -8.10
N ASP A 272 -6.43 5.05 -7.14
CA ASP A 272 -7.34 3.95 -7.47
C ASP A 272 -8.38 4.52 -8.41
N LEU A 273 -8.37 4.06 -9.67
CA LEU A 273 -9.30 4.56 -10.71
C LEU A 273 -10.77 4.35 -10.33
N THR A 274 -11.02 3.61 -9.25
CA THR A 274 -12.33 3.40 -8.67
C THR A 274 -12.61 4.30 -7.46
N ALA A 275 -11.65 5.12 -7.03
CA ALA A 275 -11.81 6.00 -5.89
C ALA A 275 -13.01 6.94 -6.07
N ASN A 276 -13.71 7.17 -4.98
CA ASN A 276 -14.74 8.19 -4.91
C ASN A 276 -14.08 9.58 -4.83
N ASN A 277 -14.75 10.57 -5.35
CA ASN A 277 -14.29 11.95 -5.32
C ASN A 277 -15.41 12.87 -4.81
N ILE A 278 -15.62 12.83 -3.50
CA ILE A 278 -16.60 13.70 -2.82
C ILE A 278 -15.84 14.95 -2.36
N THR A 279 -16.20 16.09 -2.97
CA THR A 279 -15.59 17.38 -2.63
C THR A 279 -16.34 18.06 -1.46
N ALA A 280 -15.89 19.26 -1.10
CA ALA A 280 -16.59 20.10 -0.11
C ALA A 280 -18.05 20.35 -0.52
N GLN A 281 -18.36 20.47 -1.83
CA GLN A 281 -19.72 20.68 -2.32
C GLN A 281 -20.60 19.45 -2.13
N GLY A 282 -20.07 18.25 -2.41
CA GLY A 282 -20.77 16.98 -2.17
C GLY A 282 -21.05 16.78 -0.68
N ALA A 283 -20.06 17.03 0.16
CA ALA A 283 -20.20 16.97 1.62
C ALA A 283 -21.27 17.98 2.12
N TRP A 284 -21.32 19.19 1.56
CA TRP A 284 -22.34 20.18 1.87
C TRP A 284 -23.75 19.69 1.53
N ARG A 285 -23.97 19.02 0.38
CA ARG A 285 -25.25 18.41 0.02
C ARG A 285 -25.62 17.30 0.98
N LEU A 286 -24.69 16.38 1.28
CA LEU A 286 -24.89 15.29 2.25
C LEU A 286 -25.25 15.81 3.64
N ALA A 287 -24.69 16.96 4.04
CA ALA A 287 -25.01 17.63 5.30
C ALA A 287 -26.48 18.08 5.40
N GLN A 288 -27.21 18.17 4.29
CA GLN A 288 -28.65 18.47 4.28
C GLN A 288 -29.54 17.28 4.59
N SER A 289 -28.98 16.08 4.65
CA SER A 289 -29.76 14.87 4.95
C SER A 289 -30.41 14.94 6.34
N ARG A 290 -31.68 14.52 6.37
CA ARG A 290 -32.45 14.43 7.62
C ARG A 290 -32.64 12.98 8.11
N SER A 291 -32.20 12.00 7.32
CA SER A 291 -32.35 10.57 7.61
C SER A 291 -31.05 9.93 8.09
N LEU A 292 -29.89 10.38 7.57
CA LEU A 292 -28.59 9.81 7.90
C LEU A 292 -28.24 10.00 9.38
N LYS A 293 -27.86 8.90 10.02
CA LYS A 293 -27.33 8.82 11.39
C LYS A 293 -25.84 8.53 11.41
N ALA A 294 -25.36 7.77 10.43
CA ALA A 294 -23.95 7.46 10.23
C ALA A 294 -23.52 7.80 8.80
N LEU A 295 -22.40 8.50 8.67
CA LEU A 295 -21.81 8.88 7.39
C LEU A 295 -20.29 8.71 7.45
N SER A 296 -19.74 8.06 6.43
CA SER A 296 -18.31 8.01 6.19
C SER A 296 -18.00 8.64 4.82
N VAL A 297 -17.07 9.59 4.82
CA VAL A 297 -16.46 10.19 3.63
C VAL A 297 -14.95 10.06 3.68
N GLN A 298 -14.45 9.04 4.41
CA GLN A 298 -13.04 8.74 4.58
C GLN A 298 -12.30 8.70 3.23
N GLY A 299 -11.09 9.26 3.17
CA GLY A 299 -10.25 9.17 1.98
C GLY A 299 -10.68 10.07 0.82
N ASN A 300 -11.67 10.95 1.02
CA ASN A 300 -12.04 11.97 0.04
C ASN A 300 -11.31 13.28 0.41
N ASP A 301 -10.08 13.43 -0.06
CA ASP A 301 -9.15 14.50 0.29
C ASP A 301 -9.63 15.89 -0.14
N GLN A 302 -10.48 15.96 -1.20
CA GLN A 302 -11.10 17.19 -1.68
C GLN A 302 -12.28 17.65 -0.82
N CYS A 303 -12.69 16.88 0.18
CA CYS A 303 -13.72 17.28 1.15
C CYS A 303 -13.22 18.47 2.00
N GLY A 304 -11.97 18.45 2.45
CA GLY A 304 -11.31 19.54 3.13
C GLY A 304 -12.05 20.14 4.32
N ASP A 305 -11.58 21.30 4.78
CA ASP A 305 -12.18 22.00 5.92
C ASP A 305 -13.62 22.45 5.69
N ASP A 306 -13.97 22.94 4.49
CA ASP A 306 -15.31 23.43 4.19
C ASP A 306 -16.35 22.31 4.19
N GLY A 307 -16.01 21.15 3.63
CA GLY A 307 -16.88 19.97 3.63
C GLY A 307 -17.11 19.43 5.04
N VAL A 308 -16.03 19.29 5.80
CA VAL A 308 -16.12 18.85 7.21
C VAL A 308 -16.91 19.83 8.06
N LEU A 309 -16.77 21.15 7.85
CA LEU A 309 -17.57 22.17 8.53
C LEU A 309 -19.06 22.05 8.24
N ALA A 310 -19.41 21.75 6.99
CA ALA A 310 -20.80 21.52 6.63
C ALA A 310 -21.37 20.30 7.34
N LEU A 311 -20.64 19.17 7.34
CA LEU A 311 -21.02 17.93 8.03
C LEU A 311 -21.11 18.12 9.56
N ALA A 312 -20.19 18.89 10.15
CA ALA A 312 -20.20 19.21 11.59
C ALA A 312 -21.44 19.98 12.03
N ARG A 313 -22.11 20.70 11.12
CA ARG A 313 -23.35 21.45 11.38
C ARG A 313 -24.62 20.59 11.26
N ASN A 314 -24.54 19.40 10.67
CA ASN A 314 -25.67 18.50 10.58
C ASN A 314 -26.14 18.08 12.00
N ARG A 315 -27.46 18.00 12.22
CA ARG A 315 -28.08 17.71 13.52
C ARG A 315 -28.70 16.32 13.61
N THR A 316 -28.47 15.47 12.64
CA THR A 316 -28.97 14.09 12.61
C THR A 316 -27.86 13.04 12.68
N LEU A 317 -26.64 13.38 12.26
CA LEU A 317 -25.49 12.50 12.30
C LEU A 317 -25.04 12.28 13.74
N THR A 318 -25.10 11.04 14.18
CA THR A 318 -24.58 10.59 15.49
C THR A 318 -23.20 9.98 15.35
N ALA A 319 -22.85 9.46 14.15
CA ALA A 319 -21.56 8.90 13.82
C ALA A 319 -21.05 9.52 12.51
N LEU A 320 -19.78 9.99 12.51
CA LEU A 320 -19.16 10.65 11.38
C LEU A 320 -17.71 10.19 11.24
N ASN A 321 -17.35 9.72 10.04
CA ASN A 321 -15.98 9.38 9.69
C ASN A 321 -15.47 10.34 8.61
N VAL A 322 -14.54 11.20 9.00
CA VAL A 322 -13.80 12.15 8.15
C VAL A 322 -12.30 11.88 8.16
N ALA A 323 -11.92 10.62 8.30
CA ALA A 323 -10.52 10.23 8.24
C ALA A 323 -9.95 10.53 6.85
N PHE A 324 -8.71 11.02 6.79
CA PHE A 324 -8.02 11.33 5.54
C PHE A 324 -8.84 12.22 4.58
N THR A 325 -9.36 13.35 5.08
CA THR A 325 -10.13 14.33 4.30
C THR A 325 -9.43 15.69 4.21
N ASN A 326 -8.15 15.77 4.60
CA ASN A 326 -7.39 17.02 4.67
C ASN A 326 -7.99 18.09 5.59
N MET A 327 -8.76 17.68 6.63
CA MET A 327 -9.25 18.62 7.62
C MET A 327 -8.14 19.10 8.56
N THR A 328 -8.25 20.34 8.99
CA THR A 328 -7.33 20.96 9.95
C THR A 328 -8.00 21.25 11.30
N SER A 329 -7.25 21.83 12.22
CA SER A 329 -7.75 22.28 13.53
C SER A 329 -8.79 23.39 13.47
N ALA A 330 -9.06 23.98 12.29
CA ALA A 330 -10.09 25.01 12.10
C ALA A 330 -11.47 24.50 12.51
N ASN A 331 -11.82 23.26 12.12
CA ASN A 331 -13.17 22.71 12.31
C ASN A 331 -13.38 21.92 13.59
N ALA A 332 -12.31 21.68 14.36
CA ALA A 332 -12.38 20.91 15.61
C ALA A 332 -13.43 21.49 16.61
N LYS A 333 -13.59 22.82 16.62
CA LYS A 333 -14.61 23.47 17.47
C LYS A 333 -16.03 23.16 17.00
N ALA A 334 -16.31 23.19 15.71
CA ALA A 334 -17.63 22.91 15.16
C ALA A 334 -18.06 21.44 15.41
N LEU A 335 -17.13 20.50 15.28
CA LEU A 335 -17.33 19.09 15.61
C LEU A 335 -17.58 18.91 17.12
N ALA A 336 -16.81 19.60 17.98
CA ALA A 336 -16.96 19.53 19.44
C ALA A 336 -18.30 20.13 19.91
N ASP A 337 -18.77 21.19 19.30
CA ASP A 337 -20.02 21.89 19.64
C ASP A 337 -21.27 21.18 19.06
N ASN A 338 -21.11 20.14 18.22
CA ASN A 338 -22.26 19.39 17.69
C ASN A 338 -22.93 18.58 18.83
N PRO A 339 -24.24 18.82 19.14
CA PRO A 339 -24.86 18.24 20.30
C PRO A 339 -25.32 16.78 20.13
N VAL A 340 -25.29 16.24 18.91
CA VAL A 340 -25.82 14.89 18.61
C VAL A 340 -24.71 13.92 18.17
N LEU A 341 -23.55 14.43 17.79
CA LEU A 341 -22.41 13.60 17.32
C LEU A 341 -21.78 12.87 18.51
N THR A 342 -21.88 11.55 18.53
CA THR A 342 -21.35 10.71 19.62
C THR A 342 -20.09 9.93 19.23
N THR A 343 -19.95 9.61 17.95
CA THR A 343 -18.82 8.85 17.41
C THR A 343 -18.18 9.63 16.27
N LEU A 344 -16.87 9.84 16.35
CA LEU A 344 -16.10 10.60 15.38
C LEU A 344 -14.78 9.90 15.08
N SER A 345 -14.45 9.73 13.78
CA SER A 345 -13.12 9.38 13.34
C SER A 345 -12.52 10.55 12.55
N VAL A 346 -11.35 11.00 12.98
CA VAL A 346 -10.53 12.05 12.35
C VAL A 346 -9.14 11.54 11.98
N ARG A 347 -8.96 10.21 11.94
CA ARG A 347 -7.69 9.54 11.65
C ARG A 347 -7.05 10.07 10.35
N TRP A 348 -5.71 10.07 10.27
CA TRP A 348 -4.92 10.51 9.11
C TRP A 348 -5.16 11.95 8.64
N ASN A 349 -5.65 12.83 9.51
CA ASN A 349 -5.70 14.26 9.23
C ASN A 349 -4.53 14.96 9.93
N TYR A 350 -3.40 15.04 9.28
CA TYR A 350 -2.15 15.58 9.85
C TYR A 350 -2.24 17.07 10.20
N GLY A 351 -3.16 17.82 9.58
CA GLY A 351 -3.45 19.22 9.93
C GLY A 351 -4.25 19.41 11.24
N LEU A 352 -4.66 18.33 11.90
CA LEU A 352 -5.38 18.35 13.17
C LEU A 352 -4.39 18.17 14.32
N ASP A 353 -3.91 19.29 14.86
CA ASP A 353 -2.88 19.43 15.88
C ASP A 353 -3.41 19.41 17.34
N ASP A 354 -2.53 19.68 18.31
CA ASP A 354 -2.87 19.76 19.74
C ASP A 354 -3.95 20.79 20.06
N ALA A 355 -3.99 21.91 19.33
CA ALA A 355 -5.01 22.95 19.52
C ALA A 355 -6.39 22.46 19.06
N GLY A 356 -6.44 21.71 17.97
CA GLY A 356 -7.64 21.00 17.51
C GLY A 356 -8.11 19.96 18.52
N MET A 357 -7.21 19.14 19.04
CA MET A 357 -7.52 18.12 20.07
C MET A 357 -8.04 18.74 21.35
N ALA A 358 -7.47 19.86 21.80
CA ALA A 358 -7.97 20.60 22.96
C ALA A 358 -9.39 21.15 22.76
N LYS A 359 -9.77 21.47 21.51
CA LYS A 359 -11.17 21.85 21.17
C LYS A 359 -12.08 20.64 21.20
N LEU A 360 -11.68 19.50 20.59
CA LEU A 360 -12.46 18.24 20.63
C LEU A 360 -12.67 17.71 22.04
N ALA A 361 -11.67 17.85 22.90
CA ALA A 361 -11.75 17.50 24.33
C ALA A 361 -12.85 18.24 25.09
N ARG A 362 -13.34 19.37 24.59
CA ARG A 362 -14.44 20.13 25.21
C ARG A 362 -15.84 19.65 24.80
N SER A 363 -15.91 18.66 23.94
CA SER A 363 -17.19 18.12 23.50
C SER A 363 -18.00 17.55 24.65
N ARG A 364 -19.32 17.85 24.63
CA ARG A 364 -20.29 17.32 25.59
C ARG A 364 -21.06 16.11 25.05
N SER A 365 -21.00 15.85 23.78
CA SER A 365 -21.73 14.80 23.05
C SER A 365 -20.85 13.60 22.68
N LEU A 366 -19.56 13.82 22.32
CA LEU A 366 -18.68 12.74 21.91
C LEU A 366 -18.42 11.75 23.05
N THR A 367 -18.58 10.47 22.71
CA THR A 367 -18.25 9.32 23.58
C THR A 367 -17.16 8.43 23.00
N SER A 368 -16.94 8.48 21.68
CA SER A 368 -15.92 7.73 20.97
C SER A 368 -15.21 8.62 19.95
N LEU A 369 -13.88 8.63 20.00
CA LEU A 369 -13.03 9.41 19.08
C LEU A 369 -11.85 8.56 18.61
N ASP A 370 -11.72 8.38 17.31
CA ASP A 370 -10.51 7.84 16.68
C ASP A 370 -9.67 8.99 16.13
N ALA A 371 -8.52 9.23 16.76
CA ALA A 371 -7.60 10.32 16.44
C ALA A 371 -6.18 9.81 16.14
N ARG A 372 -6.06 8.55 15.70
CA ARG A 372 -4.78 7.97 15.28
C ARG A 372 -4.23 8.68 14.04
N ASP A 373 -2.93 8.71 13.89
CA ASP A 373 -2.25 9.24 12.70
C ASP A 373 -2.69 10.69 12.38
N THR A 374 -2.82 11.55 13.41
CA THR A 374 -3.07 12.98 13.28
C THR A 374 -1.82 13.78 13.69
N GLY A 375 -1.84 15.11 13.51
CA GLY A 375 -0.78 16.00 14.01
C GLY A 375 -0.76 16.17 15.53
N MET A 376 -1.35 15.24 16.28
CA MET A 376 -1.46 15.27 17.73
C MET A 376 -0.17 14.81 18.42
N SER A 377 0.37 15.65 19.30
CA SER A 377 1.45 15.28 20.20
C SER A 377 0.92 14.74 21.55
N LYS A 378 1.83 14.36 22.45
CA LYS A 378 1.50 13.98 23.83
C LYS A 378 0.64 15.01 24.55
N ARG A 379 0.77 16.30 24.21
CA ARG A 379 -0.02 17.40 24.80
C ARG A 379 -1.48 17.33 24.37
N GLY A 380 -1.74 17.06 23.10
CA GLY A 380 -3.09 16.85 22.58
C GLY A 380 -3.76 15.61 23.18
N ALA A 381 -3.01 14.51 23.30
CA ALA A 381 -3.47 13.27 23.95
C ALA A 381 -3.86 13.50 25.42
N LEU A 382 -3.06 14.28 26.18
CA LEU A 382 -3.38 14.65 27.56
C LEU A 382 -4.63 15.55 27.64
N ALA A 383 -4.82 16.46 26.69
CA ALA A 383 -6.02 17.30 26.65
C ALA A 383 -7.29 16.45 26.43
N LEU A 384 -7.24 15.45 25.54
CA LEU A 384 -8.33 14.51 25.31
C LEU A 384 -8.60 13.62 26.52
N ALA A 385 -7.54 13.11 27.17
CA ALA A 385 -7.64 12.27 28.36
C ALA A 385 -8.30 12.98 29.55
N ALA A 386 -8.27 14.32 29.60
CA ALA A 386 -8.97 15.12 30.60
C ALA A 386 -10.51 15.04 30.51
N ASN A 387 -11.06 14.62 29.34
CA ASN A 387 -12.50 14.38 29.19
C ASN A 387 -12.82 12.90 29.39
N ALA A 388 -13.22 12.50 30.60
CA ALA A 388 -13.52 11.12 30.96
C ALA A 388 -14.71 10.49 30.16
N ARG A 389 -15.47 11.27 29.41
CA ARG A 389 -16.59 10.78 28.59
C ARG A 389 -16.13 10.20 27.26
N ILE A 390 -14.99 10.68 26.74
CA ILE A 390 -14.50 10.30 25.41
C ILE A 390 -13.58 9.09 25.56
N ARG A 391 -13.96 7.96 24.96
CA ARG A 391 -13.05 6.85 24.71
C ARG A 391 -12.21 7.19 23.48
N VAL A 392 -10.92 7.41 23.69
CA VAL A 392 -10.00 7.83 22.62
C VAL A 392 -9.18 6.65 22.14
N LEU A 393 -9.09 6.47 20.82
CA LEU A 393 -8.10 5.65 20.14
C LEU A 393 -7.00 6.58 19.63
N HIS A 394 -5.74 6.34 20.03
CA HIS A 394 -4.57 7.13 19.61
C HIS A 394 -3.31 6.27 19.61
N ASP A 395 -2.26 6.72 18.92
CA ASP A 395 -1.04 5.93 18.66
C ASP A 395 -0.04 5.91 19.82
N HIS A 396 -0.26 6.73 20.86
CA HIS A 396 0.60 6.72 22.04
C HIS A 396 0.21 5.54 22.95
N PRO A 397 1.17 4.67 23.33
CA PRO A 397 0.87 3.55 24.22
C PRO A 397 0.37 4.08 25.57
N ASN A 398 -0.89 3.80 25.86
CA ASN A 398 -1.43 3.98 27.21
C ASN A 398 -0.98 2.79 28.04
N PRO A 399 -0.19 2.97 29.14
CA PRO A 399 0.37 1.85 29.91
C PRO A 399 -0.66 0.99 30.63
N THR A 400 -1.96 1.23 30.49
CA THR A 400 -3.01 0.55 31.28
C THR A 400 -4.04 -0.27 30.48
N ARG A 401 -3.81 -0.54 29.16
CA ARG A 401 -4.74 -1.41 28.40
C ARG A 401 -4.05 -2.31 27.38
N ALA A 402 -3.32 -3.29 27.86
CA ALA A 402 -3.20 -4.58 27.19
C ALA A 402 -4.41 -5.40 27.62
N THR A 403 -5.25 -5.80 26.70
CA THR A 403 -6.42 -6.68 26.74
C THR A 403 -7.70 -5.96 26.37
N LEU A 404 -8.12 -6.20 25.16
CA LEU A 404 -9.46 -6.56 24.72
C LEU A 404 -9.51 -6.41 23.18
N GLY A 405 -9.53 -7.54 22.46
CA GLY A 405 -9.89 -7.59 21.05
C GLY A 405 -11.33 -7.10 20.89
N GLU A 406 -11.50 -5.96 20.26
CA GLU A 406 -12.82 -5.47 19.85
C GLU A 406 -12.77 -5.15 18.34
N PRO A 407 -13.84 -5.48 17.59
CA PRO A 407 -13.93 -5.25 16.16
C PRO A 407 -13.92 -3.74 15.82
N PRO A 408 -13.56 -3.36 14.59
CA PRO A 408 -13.49 -1.96 14.17
C PRO A 408 -14.83 -1.27 14.28
N LEU A 409 -14.82 -0.01 14.72
CA LEU A 409 -16.01 0.83 14.99
C LEU A 409 -16.89 1.11 13.76
N TRP A 410 -16.47 0.72 12.56
CA TRP A 410 -17.14 0.94 11.30
C TRP A 410 -17.24 -0.38 10.54
N GLY A 411 -18.39 -1.03 10.57
CA GLY A 411 -18.62 -2.25 9.80
C GLY A 411 -19.66 -3.22 10.34
N LEU A 412 -20.21 -2.98 11.52
CA LEU A 412 -21.26 -3.85 12.07
C LEU A 412 -22.42 -3.01 12.57
N ALA A 413 -23.32 -2.62 11.66
CA ALA A 413 -24.71 -2.40 12.01
C ALA A 413 -25.42 -3.76 11.91
N GLY A 414 -25.10 -4.64 12.86
CA GLY A 414 -25.89 -5.84 13.11
C GLY A 414 -27.11 -5.46 13.95
N ASP A 415 -28.24 -5.82 13.41
CA ASP A 415 -29.57 -6.00 13.97
C ASP A 415 -29.92 -5.36 15.34
N PRO A 416 -30.88 -4.42 15.41
CA PRO A 416 -31.45 -3.95 16.68
C PRO A 416 -32.56 -4.88 17.16
N GLY A 417 -32.21 -6.05 17.68
CA GLY A 417 -33.23 -6.99 18.13
C GLY A 417 -32.77 -8.00 19.17
N GLN A 418 -32.00 -7.63 20.18
CA GLN A 418 -31.96 -8.40 21.45
C GLN A 418 -31.36 -7.57 22.56
N ALA A 419 -32.20 -6.72 23.16
CA ALA A 419 -31.98 -6.22 24.49
C ALA A 419 -33.04 -6.82 25.38
N SER A 420 -32.69 -7.85 26.19
CA SER A 420 -33.37 -8.03 27.46
C SER A 420 -32.54 -8.81 28.44
N ARG A 421 -32.21 -8.09 29.52
CA ARG A 421 -32.18 -8.54 30.94
C ARG A 421 -31.15 -9.62 31.31
N THR A 422 -30.12 -9.27 32.08
CA THR A 422 -30.18 -9.30 33.55
C THR A 422 -28.86 -8.76 34.16
N ALA A 423 -29.00 -7.90 35.11
CA ALA A 423 -28.03 -7.63 36.16
C ALA A 423 -28.71 -8.01 37.48
N PRO A 424 -28.11 -8.00 38.66
CA PRO A 424 -26.70 -8.05 39.08
C PRO A 424 -26.47 -9.05 40.25
N GLY A 425 -25.23 -9.24 40.63
CA GLY A 425 -24.98 -9.78 41.96
C GLY A 425 -23.62 -10.43 42.21
N GLY A 426 -22.77 -9.78 42.99
CA GLY A 426 -22.01 -10.42 44.04
C GLY A 426 -20.57 -10.89 43.75
N ALA A 427 -19.61 -10.07 44.20
CA ALA A 427 -18.31 -10.57 44.65
C ALA A 427 -18.47 -11.22 46.06
N PRO A 428 -17.56 -12.04 46.61
CA PRO A 428 -16.14 -11.78 46.78
C PRO A 428 -15.21 -13.03 46.67
N GLY A 429 -13.89 -12.76 46.58
CA GLY A 429 -12.84 -13.74 46.66
C GLY A 429 -12.57 -14.24 48.10
N PRO A 430 -11.40 -14.74 48.54
CA PRO A 430 -10.33 -15.49 47.85
C PRO A 430 -10.02 -16.81 48.60
N SER A 431 -9.23 -17.74 48.07
CA SER A 431 -8.21 -18.43 48.88
C SER A 431 -7.58 -19.64 48.18
N ALA A 432 -6.32 -19.77 48.49
CA ALA A 432 -5.39 -20.81 48.14
C ALA A 432 -5.77 -22.21 48.64
N SER A 433 -5.27 -23.23 47.95
CA SER A 433 -4.42 -24.30 48.53
C SER A 433 -4.36 -25.53 47.61
N GLN A 434 -3.14 -25.85 47.24
CA GLN A 434 -2.44 -27.13 47.42
C GLN A 434 -3.19 -28.44 47.14
N ALA A 435 -2.67 -29.18 46.21
CA ALA A 435 -1.86 -30.38 46.38
C ALA A 435 -2.29 -31.63 45.62
N ARG A 436 -1.37 -32.17 44.90
CA ARG A 436 -0.84 -33.55 44.86
C ARG A 436 -1.53 -34.64 44.03
N HIS A 437 -0.61 -35.22 43.25
CA HIS A 437 -0.44 -36.66 42.85
C HIS A 437 -1.37 -37.17 41.72
N GLY A 438 -0.87 -37.77 40.71
CA GLY A 438 0.11 -38.79 40.31
C GLY A 438 -0.14 -39.12 38.86
N GLY A 439 0.79 -39.23 38.08
CA GLY A 439 1.66 -40.28 37.61
C GLY A 439 1.17 -40.96 36.39
N ALA A 440 1.90 -40.76 35.26
CA ALA A 440 2.46 -41.80 34.43
C ALA A 440 2.94 -41.27 33.08
N GLY A 441 4.20 -41.26 32.80
CA GLY A 441 5.00 -41.70 31.70
C GLY A 441 4.62 -41.26 30.30
N ALA A 442 5.34 -40.24 29.80
CA ALA A 442 5.72 -40.17 28.41
C ALA A 442 7.08 -39.45 28.33
N HIS A 443 8.05 -40.12 27.70
CA HIS A 443 9.40 -39.63 27.54
C HIS A 443 9.44 -38.29 26.81
N GLY A 444 9.62 -37.21 27.56
CA GLY A 444 9.99 -35.89 27.00
C GLY A 444 11.50 -35.82 26.88
N MET A 445 12.02 -35.69 25.68
CA MET A 445 13.39 -35.25 25.44
C MET A 445 13.58 -33.87 26.06
N SER A 446 14.59 -33.73 26.93
CA SER A 446 14.89 -32.49 27.63
C SER A 446 15.25 -31.38 26.65
N ALA A 447 14.93 -30.14 27.02
CA ALA A 447 15.27 -28.95 26.23
C ALA A 447 16.76 -28.85 25.90
N GLU A 448 17.65 -29.46 26.68
CA GLU A 448 19.09 -29.59 26.45
C GLU A 448 19.42 -30.53 25.30
N GLY A 449 18.67 -31.59 25.08
CA GLY A 449 18.86 -32.51 23.95
C GLY A 449 18.45 -31.86 22.60
N LEU A 450 17.44 -30.99 22.60
CA LEU A 450 17.03 -30.22 21.42
C LEU A 450 18.00 -29.08 21.10
N ALA A 451 18.56 -28.43 22.11
CA ALA A 451 19.61 -27.40 21.94
C ALA A 451 20.90 -28.02 21.39
N SER A 452 21.29 -29.17 21.89
CA SER A 452 22.49 -29.91 21.44
C SER A 452 22.36 -30.44 20.00
N SER A 453 21.18 -30.93 19.60
CA SER A 453 20.94 -31.39 18.22
C SER A 453 20.86 -30.23 17.21
N ARG A 454 20.30 -29.09 17.58
CA ARG A 454 20.29 -27.86 16.77
C ARG A 454 21.69 -27.29 16.61
N MET A 455 22.47 -27.30 17.67
CA MET A 455 23.88 -26.87 17.64
C MET A 455 24.74 -27.78 16.76
N ALA A 456 24.54 -29.09 16.82
CA ALA A 456 25.25 -30.07 15.98
C ALA A 456 24.86 -29.96 14.49
N ALA A 457 23.61 -29.60 14.18
CA ALA A 457 23.14 -29.33 12.81
C ALA A 457 23.75 -28.03 12.27
N SER A 458 23.72 -26.95 13.06
CA SER A 458 24.31 -25.66 12.70
C SER A 458 25.84 -25.76 12.53
N ILE A 459 26.53 -26.55 13.36
CA ILE A 459 27.97 -26.80 13.25
C ILE A 459 28.29 -27.57 11.95
N ARG A 460 27.49 -28.60 11.59
CA ARG A 460 27.70 -29.35 10.34
C ARG A 460 27.49 -28.48 9.10
N GLU A 461 26.47 -27.60 9.14
CA GLU A 461 26.17 -26.66 8.06
C GLU A 461 27.26 -25.58 7.93
N GLY A 462 27.76 -25.06 9.07
CA GLY A 462 28.89 -24.14 9.14
C GLY A 462 30.19 -24.75 8.56
N PHE A 463 30.50 -25.99 8.89
CA PHE A 463 31.69 -26.69 8.33
C PHE A 463 31.50 -26.98 6.83
N GLY A 464 30.31 -27.26 6.36
CA GLY A 464 30.01 -27.42 4.92
C GLY A 464 30.25 -26.12 4.13
N LEU A 465 29.79 -25.01 4.64
CA LEU A 465 30.01 -23.68 4.05
C LEU A 465 31.46 -23.25 4.09
N ILE A 466 32.14 -23.51 5.21
CA ILE A 466 33.58 -23.25 5.36
C ILE A 466 34.38 -24.14 4.38
N GLY A 467 34.03 -25.41 4.21
CA GLY A 467 34.67 -26.32 3.25
C GLY A 467 34.54 -25.83 1.81
N GLN A 468 33.32 -25.40 1.41
CA GLN A 468 33.09 -24.85 0.06
C GLN A 468 33.85 -23.54 -0.18
N TYR A 469 34.01 -22.72 0.87
CA TYR A 469 34.77 -21.49 0.78
C TYR A 469 36.28 -21.77 0.63
N PHE A 470 36.80 -22.72 1.36
CA PHE A 470 38.18 -23.15 1.20
C PHE A 470 38.47 -23.79 -0.16
N ASP A 471 37.58 -24.62 -0.67
CA ASP A 471 37.67 -25.20 -2.02
C ASP A 471 37.59 -24.12 -3.11
N ARG A 472 36.93 -23.00 -2.84
CA ARG A 472 36.92 -21.84 -3.74
C ARG A 472 38.21 -21.04 -3.68
N MET A 473 38.71 -20.78 -2.49
CA MET A 473 40.02 -20.08 -2.27
C MET A 473 41.17 -20.85 -2.88
N GLU A 474 41.20 -22.18 -2.75
CA GLU A 474 42.22 -23.04 -3.39
C GLU A 474 42.14 -22.97 -4.92
N ARG A 475 40.93 -22.90 -5.50
CA ARG A 475 40.74 -22.78 -6.95
C ARG A 475 41.01 -21.37 -7.52
N GLU A 476 40.64 -20.32 -6.81
CA GLU A 476 40.77 -18.95 -7.30
C GLU A 476 42.16 -18.32 -7.01
N TYR A 477 42.80 -18.75 -5.93
CA TYR A 477 44.03 -18.09 -5.43
C TYR A 477 45.24 -19.03 -5.28
N GLY A 478 45.10 -20.34 -5.60
CA GLY A 478 46.24 -21.29 -5.60
C GLY A 478 46.89 -21.51 -4.25
N LEU A 479 46.20 -21.22 -3.14
CA LEU A 479 46.74 -21.37 -1.78
C LEU A 479 46.36 -22.73 -1.20
N PRO A 480 47.34 -23.63 -0.83
CA PRO A 480 47.03 -24.88 -0.18
C PRO A 480 46.56 -24.63 1.26
N VAL A 481 45.26 -24.76 1.49
CA VAL A 481 44.62 -24.46 2.79
C VAL A 481 44.22 -25.74 3.54
N ARG A 482 44.50 -26.95 3.00
CA ARG A 482 44.18 -28.22 3.66
C ARG A 482 45.35 -28.74 4.48
N ALA A 483 45.15 -28.89 5.79
CA ALA A 483 45.95 -29.80 6.61
C ALA A 483 45.51 -31.25 6.31
N PRO A 484 46.45 -32.24 6.36
CA PRO A 484 46.15 -33.64 6.06
C PRO A 484 45.12 -34.20 7.04
N ALA A 485 44.13 -34.94 6.48
CA ALA A 485 43.04 -35.56 7.20
C ALA A 485 43.54 -36.53 8.28
N ALA A 486 43.27 -36.26 9.53
CA ALA A 486 43.37 -37.21 10.63
C ALA A 486 42.09 -38.07 10.66
N GLN A 487 42.24 -39.36 10.79
CA GLN A 487 41.15 -40.35 10.93
C GLN A 487 40.34 -40.09 12.22
N PRO A 488 39.02 -40.36 12.21
CA PRO A 488 38.17 -40.13 13.38
C PRO A 488 38.34 -41.25 14.41
N ASP A 489 38.94 -40.97 15.53
CA ASP A 489 38.78 -41.79 16.72
C ASP A 489 37.94 -41.08 17.77
N SER A 490 37.08 -41.84 18.40
CA SER A 490 36.00 -41.46 19.30
C SER A 490 36.50 -40.92 20.61
N THR A 491 36.22 -39.68 20.93
CA THR A 491 35.93 -39.19 22.29
C THR A 491 35.45 -37.71 22.23
N ALA A 492 34.74 -37.25 23.21
CA ALA A 492 33.96 -36.01 23.35
C ALA A 492 34.55 -34.73 22.75
N PRO A 493 33.78 -33.70 22.43
CA PRO A 493 34.21 -32.49 21.77
C PRO A 493 35.06 -31.65 22.73
N GLU A 494 36.37 -31.84 22.66
CA GLU A 494 37.31 -30.82 23.10
C GLU A 494 37.22 -29.63 22.16
N ASP A 495 37.31 -28.42 22.71
CA ASP A 495 37.35 -27.15 22.01
C ASP A 495 38.21 -27.26 20.74
N ILE A 496 37.57 -27.23 19.57
CA ILE A 496 38.27 -27.16 18.28
C ILE A 496 38.96 -25.80 18.25
N GLN A 497 40.24 -25.77 18.63
CA GLN A 497 41.04 -24.57 18.46
C GLN A 497 41.34 -24.39 16.96
N PRO A 498 41.07 -23.21 16.39
CA PRO A 498 41.39 -22.96 14.99
C PRO A 498 42.91 -23.04 14.80
N THR A 499 43.31 -23.85 13.83
CA THR A 499 44.74 -24.07 13.50
C THR A 499 45.37 -22.91 12.75
N LEU A 500 44.57 -21.88 12.36
CA LEU A 500 45.05 -20.70 11.65
C LEU A 500 45.27 -19.51 12.60
N PRO A 501 46.27 -18.66 12.33
CA PRO A 501 46.50 -17.41 13.05
C PRO A 501 45.26 -16.48 12.96
N THR A 502 45.08 -15.63 13.97
CA THR A 502 43.91 -14.73 14.09
C THR A 502 43.79 -13.75 12.92
N ASP A 503 44.90 -13.26 12.40
CA ASP A 503 44.97 -12.36 11.24
C ASP A 503 44.49 -13.04 9.95
N VAL A 504 44.75 -14.33 9.77
CA VAL A 504 44.24 -15.12 8.65
C VAL A 504 42.73 -15.30 8.78
N TRP A 505 42.21 -15.58 9.97
CA TRP A 505 40.79 -15.65 10.22
C TRP A 505 40.09 -14.30 9.99
N GLN A 506 40.74 -13.19 10.35
CA GLN A 506 40.22 -11.85 10.06
C GLN A 506 40.17 -11.56 8.56
N ALA A 507 41.19 -11.96 7.81
CA ALA A 507 41.23 -11.81 6.36
C ALA A 507 40.11 -12.64 5.66
N ILE A 508 39.91 -13.89 6.11
CA ILE A 508 38.82 -14.74 5.63
C ILE A 508 37.44 -14.09 5.95
N ALA A 509 37.25 -13.64 7.18
CA ALA A 509 35.99 -13.02 7.60
C ALA A 509 35.75 -11.68 6.88
N ALA A 510 36.77 -10.93 6.53
CA ALA A 510 36.67 -9.69 5.77
C ALA A 510 36.13 -9.91 4.34
N GLN A 511 36.53 -11.03 3.71
CA GLN A 511 36.07 -11.39 2.36
C GLN A 511 34.79 -12.21 2.35
N ALA A 512 34.37 -12.78 3.49
CA ALA A 512 33.16 -13.57 3.61
C ALA A 512 31.90 -12.69 3.51
N ASP A 513 30.85 -13.22 2.90
CA ASP A 513 29.54 -12.56 2.88
C ASP A 513 28.93 -12.46 4.31
N PRO A 514 27.94 -11.59 4.53
CA PRO A 514 27.36 -11.37 5.86
C PRO A 514 26.76 -12.62 6.50
N ARG A 515 26.28 -13.59 5.72
CA ARG A 515 25.68 -14.85 6.22
C ARG A 515 26.78 -15.80 6.70
N VAL A 516 27.83 -15.97 5.91
CA VAL A 516 29.01 -16.75 6.30
C VAL A 516 29.64 -16.16 7.56
N ARG A 517 29.75 -14.84 7.67
CA ARG A 517 30.20 -14.17 8.91
C ARG A 517 29.30 -14.49 10.10
N ARG A 518 28.00 -14.51 9.92
CA ARG A 518 27.04 -14.90 10.98
C ARG A 518 27.28 -16.35 11.44
N THR A 519 27.46 -17.28 10.50
CA THR A 519 27.74 -18.67 10.82
C THR A 519 29.10 -18.83 11.49
N LEU A 520 30.16 -18.15 11.03
CA LEU A 520 31.46 -18.11 11.68
C LEU A 520 31.38 -17.66 13.15
N SER A 521 30.51 -16.68 13.43
CA SER A 521 30.34 -16.15 14.79
C SER A 521 29.68 -17.14 15.76
N THR A 522 29.12 -18.25 15.28
CA THR A 522 28.48 -19.27 16.13
C THR A 522 29.37 -20.50 16.40
N VAL A 523 30.47 -20.66 15.64
CA VAL A 523 31.27 -21.89 15.67
C VAL A 523 32.28 -21.86 16.79
N SER A 524 33.07 -20.79 16.94
CA SER A 524 34.04 -20.68 18.00
C SER A 524 34.34 -19.21 18.37
N LYS A 525 34.92 -18.96 19.53
CA LYS A 525 35.25 -17.61 19.99
C LYS A 525 36.19 -16.87 19.02
N PRO A 526 37.33 -17.45 18.53
CA PRO A 526 38.18 -16.74 17.56
C PRO A 526 37.49 -16.42 16.25
N LEU A 527 36.64 -17.32 15.74
CA LEU A 527 35.87 -17.09 14.52
C LEU A 527 34.81 -16.02 14.72
N ARG A 528 34.19 -15.99 15.89
CA ARG A 528 33.26 -14.92 16.26
C ARG A 528 33.96 -13.57 16.29
N ASP A 529 35.10 -13.48 16.98
CA ASP A 529 35.87 -12.26 17.12
C ASP A 529 36.37 -11.77 15.74
N ALA A 530 36.81 -12.66 14.86
CA ALA A 530 37.16 -12.35 13.48
C ALA A 530 35.97 -11.87 12.65
N ALA A 531 34.80 -12.51 12.76
CA ALA A 531 33.56 -12.11 12.05
C ALA A 531 33.07 -10.73 12.51
N LEU A 532 33.13 -10.47 13.81
CA LEU A 532 32.78 -9.17 14.38
C LEU A 532 33.75 -8.07 13.92
N ALA A 533 35.05 -8.37 13.93
CA ALA A 533 36.10 -7.45 13.50
C ALA A 533 36.04 -7.11 12.00
N ALA A 534 35.45 -7.97 11.17
CA ALA A 534 35.30 -7.77 9.73
C ALA A 534 33.97 -7.12 9.33
N THR A 535 33.05 -6.90 10.27
CA THR A 535 31.71 -6.35 9.97
C THR A 535 31.79 -4.84 9.80
N LYS A 536 31.41 -4.35 8.60
CA LYS A 536 31.42 -2.94 8.23
C LYS A 536 30.05 -2.26 8.29
N HIS A 537 28.98 -3.02 8.09
CA HIS A 537 27.62 -2.51 8.05
C HIS A 537 26.75 -3.27 9.03
N LEU A 538 25.96 -2.56 9.84
CA LEU A 538 25.10 -3.15 10.84
C LEU A 538 23.78 -2.39 10.94
N THR A 539 22.66 -3.11 11.06
CA THR A 539 21.36 -2.54 11.42
C THR A 539 20.95 -3.13 12.76
N ILE A 540 20.53 -2.29 13.69
CA ILE A 540 20.10 -2.68 15.03
C ILE A 540 18.68 -2.15 15.29
N TRP A 541 17.88 -3.01 15.94
CA TRP A 541 16.48 -2.74 16.29
C TRP A 541 16.27 -2.72 17.81
N ASN A 542 17.33 -2.95 18.59
CA ASN A 542 17.24 -3.08 20.04
C ASN A 542 18.37 -2.27 20.71
N GLU A 543 17.98 -1.37 21.61
CA GLU A 543 18.87 -0.53 22.40
C GLU A 543 19.96 -1.33 23.17
N ALA A 544 19.62 -2.52 23.68
CA ALA A 544 20.59 -3.38 24.38
C ALA A 544 21.79 -3.81 23.52
N ALA A 545 21.70 -3.73 22.21
CA ALA A 545 22.79 -4.07 21.29
C ALA A 545 23.89 -3.01 21.27
N PHE A 546 23.61 -1.75 21.67
CA PHE A 546 24.63 -0.68 21.70
C PHE A 546 25.83 -1.01 22.59
N SER A 547 25.62 -1.62 23.75
CA SER A 547 26.69 -2.04 24.65
C SER A 547 27.70 -2.99 24.01
N ARG A 548 27.32 -3.66 22.92
CA ARG A 548 28.14 -4.62 22.17
C ARG A 548 28.84 -4.03 20.95
N LEU A 549 28.54 -2.78 20.56
CA LEU A 549 29.12 -2.15 19.35
C LEU A 549 30.65 -2.03 19.41
N ARG A 550 31.21 -1.92 20.60
CA ARG A 550 32.68 -1.95 20.80
C ARG A 550 33.34 -3.22 20.24
N ASN A 551 32.59 -4.30 20.03
CA ASN A 551 33.08 -5.54 19.45
C ASN A 551 33.18 -5.48 17.91
N TYR A 552 32.84 -4.38 17.29
CA TYR A 552 32.82 -4.18 15.83
C TYR A 552 33.82 -3.05 15.45
N PRO A 553 35.12 -3.28 15.56
CA PRO A 553 36.12 -2.20 15.38
C PRO A 553 36.19 -1.66 13.95
N ALA A 554 35.75 -2.42 12.95
CA ALA A 554 35.72 -2.01 11.55
C ALA A 554 34.33 -1.49 11.08
N LEU A 555 33.41 -1.22 12.01
CA LEU A 555 32.08 -0.76 11.67
C LEU A 555 32.14 0.65 11.04
N GLU A 556 31.75 0.75 9.77
CA GLU A 556 31.72 1.99 8.99
C GLU A 556 30.31 2.57 8.89
N SER A 557 29.28 1.70 8.85
CA SER A 557 27.89 2.11 8.67
C SER A 557 26.96 1.44 9.69
N LEU A 558 26.13 2.26 10.35
CA LEU A 558 25.15 1.80 11.33
C LEU A 558 23.78 2.43 11.05
N SER A 559 22.73 1.60 11.02
CA SER A 559 21.34 2.05 11.05
C SER A 559 20.68 1.59 12.33
N PHE A 560 19.96 2.49 12.99
CA PHE A 560 19.20 2.20 14.19
C PHE A 560 17.82 2.86 14.14
N HIS A 561 16.80 2.14 14.60
CA HIS A 561 15.42 2.65 14.66
C HIS A 561 14.86 2.40 16.07
N GLY A 562 14.53 3.47 16.78
CA GLY A 562 13.96 3.40 18.12
C GLY A 562 14.40 4.53 19.06
N PRO A 563 14.05 4.45 20.34
CA PRO A 563 14.52 5.43 21.33
C PRO A 563 16.02 5.25 21.56
N LEU A 564 16.76 6.35 21.59
CA LEU A 564 18.21 6.34 21.74
C LEU A 564 18.66 7.38 22.77
N SER A 565 19.57 6.98 23.67
CA SER A 565 20.11 7.90 24.66
C SER A 565 21.46 8.49 24.23
N LEU A 566 21.83 9.62 24.85
CA LEU A 566 23.17 10.19 24.64
C LEU A 566 24.29 9.25 25.09
N ALA A 567 24.02 8.36 26.05
CA ALA A 567 24.99 7.35 26.48
C ALA A 567 25.26 6.32 25.39
N ASP A 568 24.24 5.93 24.65
CA ASP A 568 24.34 5.01 23.51
C ASP A 568 25.16 5.62 22.37
N LEU A 569 24.94 6.92 22.07
CA LEU A 569 25.77 7.63 21.09
C LEU A 569 27.24 7.61 21.46
N ARG A 570 27.57 7.75 22.75
CA ARG A 570 28.97 7.70 23.24
C ARG A 570 29.58 6.29 23.17
N ALA A 571 28.77 5.26 23.03
CA ALA A 571 29.21 3.88 22.84
C ALA A 571 29.54 3.55 21.37
N LEU A 572 29.26 4.44 20.43
CA LEU A 572 29.53 4.24 19.01
C LEU A 572 31.04 4.13 18.75
N PRO A 573 31.45 3.15 17.92
CA PRO A 573 32.85 3.03 17.50
C PRO A 573 33.32 4.27 16.73
N PRO A 574 34.55 4.74 16.90
CA PRO A 574 35.09 5.90 16.16
C PRO A 574 35.31 5.64 14.67
N SER A 575 35.16 4.40 14.24
CA SER A 575 35.23 3.99 12.82
C SER A 575 33.96 4.31 12.04
N VAL A 576 32.81 4.58 12.71
CA VAL A 576 31.54 4.89 12.05
C VAL A 576 31.65 6.18 11.26
N ARG A 577 31.29 6.11 9.97
CA ARG A 577 31.25 7.21 8.99
C ARG A 577 29.82 7.49 8.51
N HIS A 578 28.99 6.48 8.47
CA HIS A 578 27.61 6.58 7.98
C HIS A 578 26.66 6.15 9.09
N LEU A 579 25.80 7.06 9.53
CA LEU A 579 24.87 6.83 10.62
C LEU A 579 23.45 7.19 10.20
N ASP A 580 22.55 6.20 10.28
CA ASP A 580 21.13 6.39 10.03
C ASP A 580 20.37 6.25 11.36
N LEU A 581 19.76 7.33 11.79
CA LEU A 581 18.94 7.46 13.00
C LEU A 581 17.53 7.95 12.64
N SER A 582 17.08 7.70 11.40
CA SER A 582 15.77 8.13 10.92
C SER A 582 14.64 7.62 11.84
N GLY A 583 13.70 8.49 12.17
CA GLY A 583 12.61 8.20 13.08
C GLY A 583 13.00 7.92 14.54
N CYS A 584 14.27 8.10 14.92
CA CYS A 584 14.72 7.91 16.28
C CYS A 584 14.19 9.00 17.22
N SER A 585 14.01 8.63 18.49
CA SER A 585 13.59 9.55 19.54
C SER A 585 14.52 9.45 20.76
N GLY A 586 14.34 10.33 21.75
CA GLY A 586 15.09 10.29 23.00
C GLY A 586 16.19 11.35 23.10
N SER A 587 17.10 11.20 24.09
CA SER A 587 18.13 12.21 24.36
C SER A 587 19.29 12.26 23.35
N ALA A 588 19.39 11.27 22.47
CA ALA A 588 20.33 11.26 21.36
C ALA A 588 20.07 12.40 20.36
N VAL A 589 18.81 12.74 20.13
CA VAL A 589 18.35 13.82 19.23
C VAL A 589 18.12 15.15 19.97
N SER A 590 18.52 15.25 21.24
CA SER A 590 18.60 16.53 21.96
C SER A 590 19.77 17.39 21.45
N GLU A 591 19.77 18.67 21.76
CA GLU A 591 20.85 19.60 21.41
C GLU A 591 22.24 19.04 21.80
N ALA A 592 22.37 18.46 23.01
CA ALA A 592 23.61 17.86 23.46
C ALA A 592 24.01 16.61 22.66
N GLY A 593 23.03 15.77 22.25
CA GLY A 593 23.27 14.61 21.40
C GLY A 593 23.72 15.01 20.00
N LEU A 594 23.05 16.00 19.41
CA LEU A 594 23.38 16.52 18.08
C LEU A 594 24.74 17.23 18.06
N ALA A 595 25.09 17.97 19.14
CA ALA A 595 26.41 18.56 19.30
C ALA A 595 27.52 17.50 19.46
N TYR A 596 27.20 16.33 20.02
CA TYR A 596 28.10 15.20 20.06
C TYR A 596 28.28 14.58 18.66
N LEU A 597 27.18 14.31 17.94
CA LEU A 597 27.21 13.80 16.56
C LEU A 597 28.00 14.71 15.61
N ALA A 598 27.87 16.02 15.74
CA ALA A 598 28.61 17.00 14.95
C ALA A 598 30.12 16.92 15.11
N ARG A 599 30.63 16.40 16.26
CA ARG A 599 32.06 16.21 16.54
C ARG A 599 32.58 14.84 16.13
N MET A 600 31.71 13.90 15.87
CA MET A 600 32.09 12.59 15.35
C MET A 600 32.61 12.71 13.90
N PRO A 601 33.51 11.82 13.46
CA PRO A 601 34.03 11.84 12.10
C PRO A 601 33.03 11.23 11.10
N LEU A 602 31.77 11.63 11.21
CA LEU A 602 30.70 11.17 10.31
C LEU A 602 30.81 11.89 8.96
N GLU A 603 30.64 11.13 7.89
CA GLU A 603 30.55 11.62 6.51
C GLU A 603 29.08 11.76 6.07
N SER A 604 28.21 10.83 6.54
CA SER A 604 26.77 10.84 6.26
C SER A 604 25.97 10.63 7.53
N LEU A 605 24.92 11.44 7.70
CA LEU A 605 24.00 11.35 8.84
C LEU A 605 22.55 11.53 8.36
N ASP A 606 21.70 10.55 8.68
CA ASP A 606 20.26 10.65 8.49
C ASP A 606 19.59 10.87 9.85
N LEU A 607 18.85 11.95 9.97
CA LEU A 607 18.04 12.35 11.11
C LEU A 607 16.61 12.74 10.64
N SER A 608 16.14 12.12 9.55
CA SER A 608 14.79 12.38 9.08
C SER A 608 13.75 11.95 10.11
N ASP A 609 12.70 12.75 10.25
CA ASP A 609 11.56 12.51 11.14
C ASP A 609 11.93 12.27 12.62
N THR A 610 12.93 13.03 13.14
CA THR A 610 13.45 12.90 14.52
C THR A 610 13.10 14.05 15.45
N GLY A 611 12.46 15.10 14.92
CA GLY A 611 12.08 16.28 15.72
C GLY A 611 13.23 17.26 15.99
N VAL A 612 14.26 17.29 15.17
CA VAL A 612 15.37 18.26 15.23
C VAL A 612 14.82 19.67 15.00
N ASP A 613 15.17 20.61 15.89
CA ASP A 613 14.84 22.02 15.81
C ASP A 613 16.02 22.87 15.28
N ASP A 614 15.86 24.18 15.28
CA ASP A 614 16.90 25.11 14.85
C ASP A 614 18.20 25.02 15.64
N ARG A 615 18.14 24.76 16.95
CA ARG A 615 19.33 24.60 17.78
C ARG A 615 20.09 23.35 17.43
N GLY A 616 19.35 22.26 17.16
CA GLY A 616 19.93 21.02 16.67
C GLY A 616 20.60 21.20 15.30
N ALA A 617 19.94 21.90 14.38
CA ALA A 617 20.49 22.24 13.08
C ALA A 617 21.75 23.11 13.18
N GLN A 618 21.78 24.09 14.09
CA GLN A 618 22.98 24.93 14.39
C GLN A 618 24.12 24.07 14.94
N ALA A 619 23.85 23.14 15.84
CA ALA A 619 24.86 22.22 16.38
C ALA A 619 25.47 21.34 15.25
N LEU A 620 24.63 20.79 14.36
CA LEU A 620 25.07 19.97 13.22
C LEU A 620 25.84 20.80 12.18
N ALA A 621 25.47 22.07 11.99
CA ALA A 621 26.15 22.99 11.08
C ALA A 621 27.62 23.25 11.48
N ALA A 622 28.00 22.99 12.72
CA ALA A 622 29.38 23.10 13.20
C ALA A 622 30.27 21.91 12.81
N SER A 623 29.71 20.85 12.20
CA SER A 623 30.49 19.68 11.80
C SER A 623 31.51 20.01 10.70
N ALA A 624 32.73 19.51 10.88
CA ALA A 624 33.84 19.64 9.93
C ALA A 624 34.01 18.40 9.02
N SER A 625 33.18 17.37 9.18
CA SER A 625 33.29 16.09 8.45
C SER A 625 32.05 15.71 7.69
N LEU A 626 30.86 16.16 8.11
CA LEU A 626 29.59 15.82 7.44
C LEU A 626 29.54 16.43 6.03
N THR A 627 29.52 15.54 5.04
CA THR A 627 29.32 15.89 3.63
C THR A 627 27.90 15.65 3.16
N SER A 628 27.18 14.74 3.80
CA SER A 628 25.77 14.41 3.50
C SER A 628 24.93 14.43 4.76
N LEU A 629 23.82 15.18 4.75
CA LEU A 629 22.92 15.32 5.90
C LEU A 629 21.47 15.29 5.43
N ASN A 630 20.68 14.39 6.01
CA ASN A 630 19.25 14.30 5.83
C ASN A 630 18.54 14.77 7.11
N LEU A 631 17.77 15.85 6.98
CA LEU A 631 16.96 16.47 8.05
C LEU A 631 15.50 16.62 7.63
N ARG A 632 15.03 15.80 6.71
CA ARG A 632 13.64 15.81 6.25
C ARG A 632 12.67 15.61 7.42
N GLY A 633 11.50 16.30 7.38
CA GLY A 633 10.39 16.04 8.30
C GLY A 633 10.70 16.46 9.75
N ASN A 634 11.40 17.56 9.94
CA ASN A 634 11.80 18.08 11.25
C ASN A 634 11.18 19.46 11.55
N GLY A 635 11.58 20.07 12.66
CA GLY A 635 11.08 21.38 13.12
C GLY A 635 12.01 22.54 12.80
N ILE A 636 12.74 22.49 11.70
CA ILE A 636 13.75 23.47 11.33
C ILE A 636 13.12 24.64 10.57
N ASP A 637 13.34 25.86 11.03
CA ASP A 637 12.89 27.08 10.37
C ASP A 637 14.05 27.83 9.67
N ASN A 638 13.87 29.11 9.43
CA ASN A 638 14.86 29.92 8.72
C ASN A 638 16.20 30.03 9.48
N ALA A 639 16.22 29.96 10.82
CA ALA A 639 17.43 30.12 11.60
C ALA A 639 18.34 28.90 11.50
N GLY A 640 17.76 27.67 11.58
CA GLY A 640 18.48 26.43 11.34
C GLY A 640 18.99 26.31 9.90
N ALA A 641 18.14 26.63 8.91
CA ALA A 641 18.53 26.67 7.51
C ALA A 641 19.69 27.65 7.24
N GLN A 642 19.69 28.81 7.88
CA GLN A 642 20.78 29.80 7.78
C GLN A 642 22.08 29.25 8.34
N ALA A 643 22.05 28.54 9.46
CA ALA A 643 23.24 27.94 10.03
C ALA A 643 23.83 26.84 9.10
N LEU A 644 22.97 25.97 8.55
CA LEU A 644 23.38 24.93 7.61
C LEU A 644 23.94 25.53 6.29
N GLY A 645 23.36 26.61 5.79
CA GLY A 645 23.82 27.29 4.57
C GLY A 645 25.23 27.88 4.70
N ARG A 646 25.68 28.19 5.93
CA ARG A 646 27.04 28.69 6.22
C ARG A 646 28.07 27.57 6.36
N ASN A 647 27.67 26.30 6.49
CA ASN A 647 28.63 25.22 6.55
C ASN A 647 29.37 25.09 5.20
N THR A 648 30.67 24.85 5.25
CA THR A 648 31.54 24.83 4.07
C THR A 648 31.99 23.46 3.65
N VAL A 649 31.56 22.41 4.37
CA VAL A 649 31.91 21.00 4.12
C VAL A 649 30.72 20.25 3.51
N LEU A 650 29.51 20.61 3.92
CA LEU A 650 28.27 19.93 3.50
C LEU A 650 28.04 20.13 2.00
N THR A 651 27.98 19.00 1.27
CA THR A 651 27.77 18.98 -0.19
C THR A 651 26.36 18.52 -0.57
N THR A 652 25.73 17.71 0.28
CA THR A 652 24.39 17.16 0.07
C THR A 652 23.53 17.42 1.30
N LEU A 653 22.38 18.07 1.10
CA LEU A 653 21.42 18.36 2.15
C LEU A 653 19.99 18.06 1.68
N ASP A 654 19.28 17.22 2.43
CA ASP A 654 17.82 17.13 2.36
C ASP A 654 17.23 17.80 3.61
N ILE A 655 16.45 18.86 3.40
CA ILE A 655 15.79 19.62 4.45
C ILE A 655 14.28 19.79 4.11
N SER A 656 13.78 18.88 3.31
CA SER A 656 12.39 18.80 2.86
C SER A 656 11.42 18.69 4.03
N ALA A 657 10.17 19.13 3.84
CA ALA A 657 9.11 19.01 4.85
C ALA A 657 9.50 19.65 6.22
N ASN A 658 10.17 20.78 6.19
CA ASN A 658 10.46 21.62 7.35
C ASN A 658 9.75 23.00 7.19
N PRO A 659 9.47 23.72 8.28
CA PRO A 659 8.77 25.01 8.19
C PRO A 659 9.68 26.17 7.71
N ILE A 660 10.60 25.88 6.79
CA ILE A 660 11.52 26.84 6.18
C ILE A 660 10.76 27.72 5.19
N ARG A 661 11.05 29.00 5.17
CA ARG A 661 10.47 29.96 4.24
C ARG A 661 11.56 30.58 3.35
N ASN A 662 11.18 31.52 2.51
CA ASN A 662 12.08 32.15 1.54
C ASN A 662 13.41 32.65 2.14
N ALA A 663 13.42 33.17 3.36
CA ALA A 663 14.64 33.68 4.01
C ALA A 663 15.65 32.56 4.33
N GLY A 664 15.17 31.40 4.81
CA GLY A 664 16.03 30.25 5.04
C GLY A 664 16.55 29.64 3.72
N VAL A 665 15.68 29.55 2.72
CA VAL A 665 16.07 29.06 1.38
C VAL A 665 17.11 29.98 0.73
N GLN A 666 16.98 31.30 0.90
CA GLN A 666 17.98 32.26 0.40
C GLN A 666 19.34 32.02 1.05
N ALA A 667 19.40 31.80 2.35
CA ALA A 667 20.64 31.48 3.04
C ALA A 667 21.27 30.14 2.56
N LEU A 668 20.44 29.13 2.24
CA LEU A 668 20.92 27.89 1.61
C LEU A 668 21.41 28.12 0.18
N ALA A 669 20.75 29.01 -0.55
CA ALA A 669 21.16 29.41 -1.91
C ALA A 669 22.52 30.15 -1.93
N ASP A 670 22.91 30.79 -0.84
CA ASP A 670 24.20 31.47 -0.70
C ASP A 670 25.37 30.49 -0.43
N SER A 671 25.08 29.23 -0.13
CA SER A 671 26.09 28.21 0.13
C SER A 671 27.05 28.04 -1.05
N LYS A 672 28.35 27.89 -0.71
CA LYS A 672 29.42 27.66 -1.68
C LYS A 672 29.87 26.19 -1.74
N SER A 673 29.30 25.32 -0.89
CA SER A 673 29.64 23.89 -0.80
C SER A 673 28.52 22.98 -1.28
N LEU A 674 27.25 23.38 -1.11
CA LEU A 674 26.12 22.53 -1.48
C LEU A 674 26.04 22.35 -3.01
N THR A 675 26.20 21.11 -3.44
CA THR A 675 26.03 20.66 -4.83
C THR A 675 24.69 19.96 -5.06
N SER A 676 24.10 19.39 -4.01
CA SER A 676 22.80 18.74 -4.02
C SER A 676 21.93 19.23 -2.87
N LEU A 677 20.74 19.74 -3.20
CA LEU A 677 19.80 20.30 -2.22
C LEU A 677 18.38 19.79 -2.52
N ALA A 678 17.72 19.28 -1.49
CA ALA A 678 16.30 18.97 -1.53
C ALA A 678 15.55 19.86 -0.54
N VAL A 679 14.51 20.55 -1.05
CA VAL A 679 13.63 21.48 -0.33
C VAL A 679 12.16 21.23 -0.71
N ARG A 680 11.75 19.95 -0.66
CA ARG A 680 10.40 19.54 -1.05
C ARG A 680 9.37 19.95 -0.03
N GLY A 681 8.22 20.49 -0.50
CA GLY A 681 7.05 20.71 0.34
C GLY A 681 7.29 21.67 1.52
N ILE A 682 8.08 22.71 1.32
CA ILE A 682 8.41 23.73 2.35
C ILE A 682 7.68 25.07 2.12
N GLY A 683 6.81 25.15 1.10
CA GLY A 683 6.08 26.37 0.78
C GLY A 683 6.98 27.51 0.26
N ILE A 684 8.00 27.17 -0.51
CA ILE A 684 8.95 28.13 -1.10
C ILE A 684 8.23 28.98 -2.17
N GLY A 685 8.36 30.29 -2.05
CA GLY A 685 7.85 31.24 -3.04
C GLY A 685 8.90 31.69 -4.06
N ASP A 686 8.49 32.60 -4.95
CA ASP A 686 9.32 33.07 -6.07
C ASP A 686 10.71 33.59 -5.64
N THR A 687 10.79 34.32 -4.55
CA THR A 687 12.06 34.89 -4.07
C THR A 687 13.06 33.81 -3.66
N GLY A 688 12.61 32.73 -3.03
CA GLY A 688 13.45 31.58 -2.68
C GLY A 688 13.92 30.81 -3.92
N ILE A 689 13.02 30.56 -4.86
CA ILE A 689 13.37 29.89 -6.14
C ILE A 689 14.32 30.75 -6.96
N GLN A 690 14.15 32.07 -7.01
CA GLN A 690 15.05 32.98 -7.72
C GLN A 690 16.46 32.92 -7.10
N ALA A 691 16.58 32.89 -5.78
CA ALA A 691 17.86 32.75 -5.10
C ALA A 691 18.54 31.41 -5.45
N LEU A 692 17.82 30.29 -5.40
CA LEU A 692 18.34 28.95 -5.80
C LEU A 692 18.74 28.92 -7.27
N ALA A 693 17.96 29.56 -8.14
CA ALA A 693 18.25 29.65 -9.57
C ALA A 693 19.51 30.48 -9.87
N ALA A 694 19.82 31.48 -9.05
CA ALA A 694 21.03 32.29 -9.17
C ALA A 694 22.30 31.59 -8.64
N ASN A 695 22.15 30.50 -7.85
CA ASN A 695 23.29 29.72 -7.34
C ASN A 695 24.04 29.03 -8.50
N THR A 696 25.37 29.13 -8.49
CA THR A 696 26.24 28.57 -9.53
C THR A 696 26.99 27.31 -9.10
N VAL A 697 26.79 26.84 -7.87
CA VAL A 697 27.43 25.66 -7.29
C VAL A 697 26.51 24.44 -7.38
N LEU A 698 25.21 24.63 -7.15
CA LEU A 698 24.20 23.56 -7.22
C LEU A 698 24.21 22.86 -8.58
N ARG A 699 24.18 21.53 -8.52
CA ARG A 699 24.08 20.62 -9.67
C ARG A 699 22.80 19.82 -9.65
N SER A 700 22.31 19.44 -8.45
CA SER A 700 21.08 18.72 -8.22
C SER A 700 20.17 19.53 -7.31
N LEU A 701 18.93 19.74 -7.73
CA LEU A 701 17.93 20.51 -7.00
C LEU A 701 16.58 19.79 -7.02
N ASP A 702 16.02 19.49 -5.84
CA ASP A 702 14.67 18.98 -5.70
C ASP A 702 13.78 20.03 -5.00
N ILE A 703 12.86 20.59 -5.77
CA ILE A 703 11.85 21.57 -5.34
C ILE A 703 10.43 21.04 -5.43
N SER A 704 10.27 19.74 -5.54
CA SER A 704 8.96 19.09 -5.69
C SER A 704 7.99 19.50 -4.57
N ARG A 705 6.68 19.49 -4.86
CA ARG A 705 5.61 19.89 -3.92
C ARG A 705 5.75 21.32 -3.41
N ASN A 706 6.20 22.23 -4.26
CA ASN A 706 6.15 23.67 -4.02
C ASN A 706 5.43 24.33 -5.21
N ASP A 707 4.58 25.31 -4.95
CA ASP A 707 3.87 26.01 -6.01
C ASP A 707 4.81 26.96 -6.75
N LEU A 708 5.04 26.70 -8.02
CA LEU A 708 5.88 27.52 -8.87
C LEU A 708 5.07 28.50 -9.70
N SER A 709 5.56 29.74 -9.80
CA SER A 709 5.03 30.72 -10.74
C SER A 709 5.82 30.76 -12.05
N ASN A 710 5.32 31.51 -13.02
CA ASN A 710 6.06 31.80 -14.25
C ASN A 710 7.39 32.55 -13.98
N ALA A 711 7.46 33.36 -12.94
CA ALA A 711 8.70 34.05 -12.54
C ALA A 711 9.75 33.07 -12.03
N SER A 712 9.35 32.12 -11.17
CA SER A 712 10.19 30.99 -10.70
C SER A 712 10.71 30.17 -11.87
N ALA A 713 9.85 29.76 -12.80
CA ALA A 713 10.23 28.95 -13.95
C ALA A 713 11.21 29.72 -14.88
N THR A 714 11.02 31.03 -15.05
CA THR A 714 11.91 31.88 -15.85
C THR A 714 13.29 32.01 -15.19
N ALA A 715 13.34 32.16 -13.86
CA ALA A 715 14.58 32.20 -13.11
C ALA A 715 15.37 30.91 -13.25
N LEU A 716 14.69 29.75 -13.05
CA LEU A 716 15.29 28.43 -13.24
C LEU A 716 15.81 28.25 -14.67
N GLY A 717 15.04 28.68 -15.68
CA GLY A 717 15.42 28.58 -17.10
C GLY A 717 16.71 29.34 -17.47
N ASN A 718 17.09 30.33 -16.68
CA ASN A 718 18.34 31.08 -16.82
C ASN A 718 19.55 30.40 -16.15
N ASN A 719 19.31 29.41 -15.26
CA ASN A 719 20.39 28.65 -14.63
C ASN A 719 21.10 27.77 -15.65
N GLN A 720 22.43 27.75 -15.63
CA GLN A 720 23.26 26.97 -16.56
C GLN A 720 24.19 25.98 -15.83
N THR A 721 23.92 25.70 -14.57
CA THR A 721 24.74 24.81 -13.73
C THR A 721 24.01 23.57 -13.29
N LEU A 722 22.67 23.61 -13.18
CA LEU A 722 21.86 22.48 -12.81
C LEU A 722 21.92 21.37 -13.86
N THR A 723 22.31 20.18 -13.42
CA THR A 723 22.32 18.97 -14.24
C THR A 723 21.13 18.05 -13.93
N SER A 724 20.55 18.17 -12.73
CA SER A 724 19.37 17.45 -12.28
C SER A 724 18.38 18.40 -11.62
N LEU A 725 17.12 18.37 -12.07
CA LEU A 725 16.03 19.14 -11.50
C LEU A 725 14.82 18.24 -11.29
N LYS A 726 14.33 18.19 -10.05
CA LYS A 726 13.05 17.59 -9.69
C LYS A 726 12.08 18.69 -9.29
N ALA A 727 10.97 18.77 -10.02
CA ALA A 727 9.88 19.71 -9.80
C ALA A 727 8.53 19.00 -10.01
N ASN A 728 8.39 17.87 -9.29
CA ASN A 728 7.18 17.08 -9.31
C ASN A 728 6.11 17.77 -8.45
N ASP A 729 4.85 17.75 -8.91
CA ASP A 729 3.73 18.32 -8.18
C ASP A 729 3.97 19.80 -7.80
N CYS A 730 4.29 20.61 -8.83
CA CYS A 730 4.66 22.03 -8.67
C CYS A 730 3.73 22.98 -9.44
N GLY A 731 2.61 22.51 -9.97
CA GLY A 731 1.69 23.31 -10.77
C GLY A 731 2.26 23.77 -12.12
N LEU A 732 3.29 23.09 -12.65
CA LEU A 732 3.95 23.48 -13.89
C LEU A 732 3.01 23.43 -15.08
N THR A 733 2.90 24.56 -15.77
CA THR A 733 2.16 24.70 -17.02
C THR A 733 3.05 24.50 -18.25
N ASN A 734 2.45 24.49 -19.44
CA ASN A 734 3.20 24.42 -20.71
C ASN A 734 4.20 25.58 -20.88
N ALA A 735 3.84 26.80 -20.48
CA ALA A 735 4.69 27.96 -20.56
C ALA A 735 5.90 27.86 -19.64
N MET A 736 5.68 27.36 -18.42
CA MET A 736 6.75 27.12 -17.44
C MET A 736 7.69 26.00 -17.88
N ALA A 737 7.15 24.92 -18.44
CA ALA A 737 7.94 23.84 -19.03
C ALA A 737 8.87 24.34 -20.15
N GLU A 738 8.42 25.30 -20.97
CA GLU A 738 9.26 25.94 -21.99
C GLU A 738 10.42 26.73 -21.38
N GLN A 739 10.20 27.42 -20.25
CA GLN A 739 11.29 28.14 -19.56
C GLN A 739 12.33 27.16 -18.99
N ILE A 740 11.88 26.11 -18.27
CA ILE A 740 12.76 25.08 -17.70
C ILE A 740 13.57 24.37 -18.79
N ALA A 741 12.97 24.13 -19.95
CA ALA A 741 13.66 23.52 -21.10
C ALA A 741 14.86 24.33 -21.63
N ARG A 742 15.03 25.59 -21.22
CA ARG A 742 16.17 26.45 -21.60
C ARG A 742 17.45 26.16 -20.80
N ILE A 743 17.36 25.40 -19.72
CA ILE A 743 18.54 24.97 -18.93
C ILE A 743 19.37 24.02 -19.80
N ARG A 744 20.47 24.53 -20.37
CA ARG A 744 21.30 23.76 -21.31
C ARG A 744 22.26 22.77 -20.66
N SER A 745 22.41 22.80 -19.34
CA SER A 745 23.21 21.85 -18.56
C SER A 745 22.39 20.62 -18.10
N LEU A 746 21.05 20.64 -18.25
CA LEU A 746 20.14 19.69 -17.65
C LEU A 746 20.25 18.29 -18.33
N CYS A 747 20.60 17.30 -17.54
CA CYS A 747 20.67 15.89 -17.95
C CYS A 747 19.46 15.10 -17.46
N THR A 748 18.95 15.42 -16.27
CA THR A 748 17.79 14.76 -15.64
C THR A 748 16.73 15.79 -15.30
N LEU A 749 15.48 15.52 -15.72
CA LEU A 749 14.30 16.33 -15.41
C LEU A 749 13.16 15.46 -14.95
N GLU A 750 12.69 15.67 -13.73
CA GLU A 750 11.49 15.06 -13.19
C GLU A 750 10.43 16.12 -12.97
N VAL A 751 9.33 16.03 -13.69
CA VAL A 751 8.20 16.98 -13.66
C VAL A 751 6.86 16.21 -13.67
N SER A 752 6.81 15.11 -12.93
CA SER A 752 5.59 14.32 -12.79
C SER A 752 4.50 15.10 -12.04
N SER A 753 3.24 14.68 -12.21
CA SER A 753 2.09 15.26 -11.50
C SER A 753 1.98 16.78 -11.68
N ASN A 754 2.08 17.24 -12.93
CA ASN A 754 1.97 18.66 -13.29
C ASN A 754 0.89 18.86 -14.38
N SER A 755 0.74 20.09 -14.86
CA SER A 755 -0.20 20.46 -15.94
C SER A 755 0.48 20.63 -17.29
N ILE A 756 1.53 19.85 -17.57
CA ILE A 756 2.28 19.89 -18.82
C ILE A 756 1.52 19.08 -19.88
N GLY A 757 1.04 19.73 -20.92
CA GLY A 757 0.32 19.07 -22.01
C GLY A 757 1.12 19.05 -23.31
N ASP A 758 0.40 18.82 -24.41
CA ASP A 758 0.96 18.59 -25.75
C ASP A 758 1.79 19.73 -26.32
N THR A 759 1.61 20.96 -25.85
CA THR A 759 2.40 22.11 -26.29
C THR A 759 3.70 22.30 -25.49
N GLY A 760 3.77 21.81 -24.25
CA GLY A 760 4.97 21.85 -23.40
C GLY A 760 5.98 20.76 -23.73
N VAL A 761 5.51 19.53 -23.97
CA VAL A 761 6.36 18.36 -24.24
C VAL A 761 7.35 18.60 -25.39
N PRO A 762 6.95 19.14 -26.56
CA PRO A 762 7.88 19.42 -27.68
C PRO A 762 9.00 20.39 -27.30
N LYS A 763 8.77 21.30 -26.35
CA LYS A 763 9.77 22.25 -25.87
C LYS A 763 10.83 21.54 -25.01
N ILE A 764 10.40 20.64 -24.10
CA ILE A 764 11.30 19.81 -23.30
C ILE A 764 12.08 18.85 -24.18
N ALA A 765 11.41 18.19 -25.12
CA ALA A 765 12.02 17.19 -26.02
C ALA A 765 13.12 17.75 -26.93
N ARG A 766 13.13 19.07 -27.17
CA ARG A 766 14.18 19.79 -27.93
C ARG A 766 15.44 20.09 -27.12
N ASN A 767 15.42 19.91 -25.79
CA ASN A 767 16.62 20.08 -25.00
C ASN A 767 17.67 19.03 -25.39
N ALA A 768 18.82 19.47 -25.86
CA ALA A 768 19.84 18.61 -26.47
C ALA A 768 20.72 17.87 -25.44
N THR A 769 20.67 18.25 -24.19
CA THR A 769 21.48 17.66 -23.13
C THR A 769 20.71 16.64 -22.31
N LEU A 770 19.37 16.69 -22.34
CA LEU A 770 18.50 15.86 -21.53
C LEU A 770 18.64 14.37 -21.91
N ARG A 771 18.88 13.54 -20.90
CA ARG A 771 19.04 12.09 -20.99
C ARG A 771 17.95 11.32 -20.29
N SER A 772 17.46 11.84 -19.16
CA SER A 772 16.41 11.24 -18.34
C SER A 772 15.26 12.24 -18.17
N LEU A 773 14.03 11.79 -18.45
CA LEU A 773 12.84 12.61 -18.39
C LEU A 773 11.69 11.83 -17.75
N ASN A 774 11.12 12.37 -16.67
CA ASN A 774 9.89 11.88 -16.10
C ASN A 774 8.76 12.91 -16.35
N LEU A 775 7.76 12.49 -17.10
CA LEU A 775 6.54 13.25 -17.42
C LEU A 775 5.28 12.55 -16.92
N SER A 776 5.41 11.54 -16.05
CA SER A 776 4.27 10.75 -15.57
C SER A 776 3.19 11.66 -14.96
N ARG A 777 1.92 11.21 -15.02
CA ARG A 777 0.78 11.96 -14.45
C ARG A 777 0.65 13.41 -14.94
N ASN A 778 0.91 13.64 -16.21
CA ASN A 778 0.66 14.91 -16.89
C ASN A 778 -0.44 14.74 -17.95
N PRO A 779 -1.20 15.80 -18.31
CA PRO A 779 -2.28 15.73 -19.29
C PRO A 779 -1.74 15.71 -20.74
N ILE A 780 -0.93 14.70 -21.05
CA ILE A 780 -0.29 14.51 -22.34
C ILE A 780 -1.12 13.54 -23.17
N THR A 781 -1.33 13.88 -24.44
CA THR A 781 -1.99 12.99 -25.41
C THR A 781 -0.99 12.42 -26.42
N LEU A 782 -1.47 11.66 -27.40
CA LEU A 782 -0.65 11.15 -28.50
C LEU A 782 0.08 12.25 -29.27
N GLN A 783 -0.45 13.47 -29.28
CA GLN A 783 0.19 14.62 -29.94
C GLN A 783 1.49 15.02 -29.23
N GLY A 784 1.49 15.09 -27.89
CA GLY A 784 2.70 15.34 -27.11
C GLY A 784 3.73 14.23 -27.25
N LEU A 785 3.28 12.97 -27.21
CA LEU A 785 4.17 11.81 -27.35
C LEU A 785 4.90 11.73 -28.71
N ARG A 786 4.33 12.27 -29.78
CA ARG A 786 5.03 12.36 -31.09
C ARG A 786 6.34 13.16 -31.02
N ALA A 787 6.45 14.13 -30.15
CA ALA A 787 7.69 14.89 -29.97
C ALA A 787 8.79 14.03 -29.29
N LEU A 788 8.39 13.08 -28.47
CA LEU A 788 9.31 12.14 -27.81
C LEU A 788 9.72 10.99 -28.73
N GLU A 789 8.88 10.59 -29.68
CA GLU A 789 9.21 9.59 -30.72
C GLU A 789 10.52 9.93 -31.46
N ILE A 790 10.72 11.21 -31.78
CA ILE A 790 11.88 11.68 -32.59
C ILE A 790 13.07 12.12 -31.75
N SER A 791 12.98 12.12 -30.41
CA SER A 791 14.12 12.50 -29.55
C SER A 791 15.29 11.54 -29.75
N ARG A 792 16.49 12.12 -29.96
CA ARG A 792 17.74 11.36 -30.16
C ARG A 792 18.64 11.39 -28.92
N THR A 793 18.30 12.15 -27.92
CA THR A 793 19.13 12.36 -26.73
C THR A 793 18.63 11.62 -25.50
N LEU A 794 17.31 11.45 -25.38
CA LEU A 794 16.70 10.75 -24.25
C LEU A 794 17.08 9.28 -24.24
N LYS A 795 17.57 8.81 -23.10
CA LYS A 795 17.90 7.42 -22.80
C LYS A 795 16.87 6.78 -21.87
N SER A 796 16.35 7.55 -20.92
CA SER A 796 15.32 7.13 -19.97
C SER A 796 14.10 8.03 -20.09
N LEU A 797 12.92 7.43 -20.19
CA LEU A 797 11.63 8.14 -20.27
C LEU A 797 10.59 7.45 -19.40
N ASP A 798 9.97 8.20 -18.51
CA ASP A 798 8.79 7.78 -17.77
C ASP A 798 7.57 8.62 -18.20
N VAL A 799 6.57 7.95 -18.73
CA VAL A 799 5.26 8.50 -19.12
C VAL A 799 4.12 7.68 -18.51
N SER A 800 4.35 7.14 -17.31
CA SER A 800 3.35 6.38 -16.58
C SER A 800 2.10 7.23 -16.28
N HIS A 801 0.96 6.57 -16.13
CA HIS A 801 -0.34 7.22 -15.88
C HIS A 801 -0.79 8.21 -16.98
N ILE A 802 -0.23 8.12 -18.16
CA ILE A 802 -0.71 8.83 -19.35
C ILE A 802 -1.54 7.84 -20.17
N LYS A 803 -2.83 8.13 -20.36
CA LYS A 803 -3.74 7.24 -21.10
C LYS A 803 -3.41 7.21 -22.59
N CYS A 804 -2.23 6.69 -22.94
CA CYS A 804 -1.74 6.66 -24.32
C CYS A 804 -2.08 5.38 -25.10
N GLY A 805 -2.43 4.30 -24.39
CA GLY A 805 -2.81 3.02 -24.98
C GLY A 805 -1.82 2.45 -25.99
N ASP A 806 -2.26 1.55 -26.84
CA ASP A 806 -1.42 0.88 -27.84
C ASP A 806 -0.87 1.84 -28.90
N GLN A 807 -1.54 2.94 -29.16
CA GLN A 807 -1.04 3.95 -30.09
C GLN A 807 0.17 4.70 -29.52
N GLY A 808 0.17 5.01 -28.23
CA GLY A 808 1.34 5.58 -27.54
C GLY A 808 2.51 4.60 -27.51
N ALA A 809 2.23 3.33 -27.21
CA ALA A 809 3.23 2.25 -27.28
C ALA A 809 3.83 2.13 -28.69
N LEU A 810 3.00 2.21 -29.75
CA LEU A 810 3.47 2.18 -31.15
C LEU A 810 4.37 3.38 -31.49
N LEU A 811 4.01 4.59 -31.02
CA LEU A 811 4.85 5.78 -31.24
C LEU A 811 6.21 5.61 -30.57
N LEU A 812 6.22 5.28 -29.27
CA LEU A 812 7.47 5.19 -28.49
C LEU A 812 8.34 3.99 -28.91
N SER A 813 7.74 2.91 -29.43
CA SER A 813 8.50 1.76 -29.97
C SER A 813 9.40 2.12 -31.14
N LYS A 814 9.13 3.22 -31.83
CA LYS A 814 9.95 3.69 -32.95
C LYS A 814 11.16 4.52 -32.52
N ASN A 815 11.17 5.01 -31.27
CA ASN A 815 12.33 5.73 -30.74
C ASN A 815 13.54 4.78 -30.63
N ARG A 816 14.68 5.17 -31.20
CA ARG A 816 15.90 4.35 -31.25
C ARG A 816 17.02 4.85 -30.34
N ALA A 817 16.74 5.83 -29.50
CA ALA A 817 17.68 6.35 -28.53
C ALA A 817 17.37 5.86 -27.11
N LEU A 818 16.11 5.56 -26.83
CA LEU A 818 15.66 5.07 -25.52
C LEU A 818 16.23 3.69 -25.22
N THR A 819 16.79 3.55 -24.03
CA THR A 819 17.25 2.29 -23.44
C THR A 819 16.40 1.87 -22.25
N SER A 820 15.72 2.83 -21.58
CA SER A 820 14.79 2.60 -20.48
C SER A 820 13.47 3.33 -20.76
N LEU A 821 12.35 2.62 -20.63
CA LEU A 821 11.03 3.17 -20.88
C LEU A 821 10.03 2.66 -19.83
N THR A 822 9.37 3.59 -19.15
CA THR A 822 8.33 3.30 -18.14
C THR A 822 6.97 3.77 -18.67
N LEU A 823 6.04 2.84 -18.77
CA LEU A 823 4.68 2.99 -19.30
C LEU A 823 3.64 2.37 -18.34
N GLY A 824 3.90 2.47 -17.03
CA GLY A 824 2.98 1.92 -16.04
C GLY A 824 1.59 2.60 -16.11
N PHE A 825 0.52 1.82 -15.98
CA PHE A 825 -0.86 2.32 -15.94
C PHE A 825 -1.27 3.18 -17.16
N CYS A 826 -0.78 2.83 -18.34
CA CYS A 826 -1.03 3.58 -19.58
C CYS A 826 -2.20 3.03 -20.43
N GLY A 827 -2.87 1.97 -19.98
CA GLY A 827 -3.93 1.30 -20.75
C GLY A 827 -3.42 0.55 -21.98
N ILE A 828 -2.20 0.00 -21.88
CA ILE A 828 -1.57 -0.77 -22.96
C ILE A 828 -2.10 -2.20 -22.91
N SER A 829 -2.50 -2.70 -24.07
CA SER A 829 -2.86 -4.10 -24.27
C SER A 829 -1.68 -4.93 -24.81
N SER A 830 -1.92 -6.21 -25.01
CA SER A 830 -0.94 -7.11 -25.62
C SER A 830 -0.44 -6.64 -26.99
N ALA A 831 -1.28 -5.97 -27.77
CA ALA A 831 -0.88 -5.42 -29.06
C ALA A 831 0.17 -4.31 -28.91
N GLY A 832 0.01 -3.41 -27.94
CA GLY A 832 1.00 -2.38 -27.61
C GLY A 832 2.31 -2.96 -27.10
N ALA A 833 2.24 -3.94 -26.20
CA ALA A 833 3.41 -4.63 -25.64
C ALA A 833 4.21 -5.33 -26.73
N GLN A 834 3.57 -6.00 -27.71
CA GLN A 834 4.23 -6.61 -28.88
C GLN A 834 4.98 -5.57 -29.73
N ARG A 835 4.43 -4.35 -29.91
CA ARG A 835 5.11 -3.27 -30.61
C ARG A 835 6.37 -2.80 -29.87
N LEU A 836 6.30 -2.69 -28.53
CA LEU A 836 7.45 -2.35 -27.71
C LEU A 836 8.52 -3.45 -27.72
N ALA A 837 8.13 -4.72 -27.67
CA ALA A 837 9.02 -5.86 -27.78
C ALA A 837 9.82 -5.90 -29.10
N ALA A 838 9.29 -5.31 -30.17
CA ALA A 838 9.98 -5.17 -31.44
C ALA A 838 11.06 -4.07 -31.46
N ASN A 839 11.12 -3.21 -30.42
CA ASN A 839 12.16 -2.21 -30.29
C ASN A 839 13.51 -2.89 -29.97
N ARG A 840 14.58 -2.44 -30.64
CA ARG A 840 15.92 -3.07 -30.56
C ARG A 840 16.91 -2.30 -29.67
N THR A 841 16.46 -1.28 -28.97
CA THR A 841 17.30 -0.45 -28.10
C THR A 841 16.89 -0.47 -26.64
N LEU A 842 15.66 -0.90 -26.33
CA LEU A 842 15.16 -1.00 -24.97
C LEU A 842 15.85 -2.16 -24.23
N VAL A 843 16.54 -1.82 -23.16
CA VAL A 843 17.18 -2.74 -22.22
C VAL A 843 16.31 -2.91 -20.97
N SER A 844 15.62 -1.85 -20.56
CA SER A 844 14.68 -1.85 -19.43
C SER A 844 13.30 -1.37 -19.90
N LEU A 845 12.25 -2.12 -19.55
CA LEU A 845 10.87 -1.80 -19.89
C LEU A 845 9.96 -2.07 -18.68
N ASP A 846 9.25 -1.04 -18.26
CA ASP A 846 8.23 -1.15 -17.21
C ASP A 846 6.83 -0.96 -17.83
N LEU A 847 6.01 -2.00 -17.73
CA LEU A 847 4.63 -2.08 -18.19
C LEU A 847 3.64 -2.35 -17.06
N ARG A 848 4.03 -2.16 -15.80
CA ARG A 848 3.18 -2.44 -14.63
C ARG A 848 1.78 -1.82 -14.76
N GLY A 849 0.76 -2.50 -14.22
CA GLY A 849 -0.61 -1.98 -14.19
C GLY A 849 -1.28 -1.87 -15.56
N ASN A 850 -0.82 -2.62 -16.56
CA ASN A 850 -1.43 -2.74 -17.87
C ASN A 850 -2.14 -4.11 -18.03
N THR A 851 -2.83 -4.37 -19.12
CA THR A 851 -3.51 -5.65 -19.31
C THR A 851 -2.81 -6.47 -20.39
N LEU A 852 -2.03 -7.46 -19.96
CA LEU A 852 -1.20 -8.28 -20.83
C LEU A 852 -1.67 -9.73 -20.82
N ASP A 853 -1.45 -10.44 -21.91
CA ASP A 853 -1.76 -11.85 -22.08
C ASP A 853 -0.52 -12.67 -22.51
N LEU A 854 -0.75 -13.94 -22.80
CA LEU A 854 0.29 -14.87 -23.27
C LEU A 854 1.01 -14.38 -24.53
N ALA A 855 0.30 -13.69 -25.45
CA ALA A 855 0.91 -13.19 -26.69
C ALA A 855 1.89 -12.03 -26.40
N ALA A 856 1.57 -11.17 -25.44
CA ALA A 856 2.51 -10.15 -24.95
C ALA A 856 3.74 -10.80 -24.30
N ALA A 857 3.53 -11.76 -23.40
CA ALA A 857 4.61 -12.47 -22.72
C ALA A 857 5.54 -13.16 -23.74
N TRP A 858 4.99 -13.80 -24.75
CA TRP A 858 5.75 -14.44 -25.83
C TRP A 858 6.64 -13.45 -26.61
N ALA A 859 6.12 -12.28 -26.92
CA ALA A 859 6.88 -11.25 -27.62
C ALA A 859 7.98 -10.64 -26.73
N LEU A 860 7.66 -10.34 -25.47
CA LEU A 860 8.58 -9.75 -24.51
C LEU A 860 9.73 -10.70 -24.14
N ALA A 861 9.45 -12.00 -23.96
CA ALA A 861 10.47 -13.02 -23.68
C ALA A 861 11.53 -13.13 -24.77
N ARG A 862 11.17 -12.78 -26.02
CA ARG A 862 12.05 -12.83 -27.21
C ARG A 862 12.60 -11.47 -27.61
N ALA A 863 12.27 -10.42 -26.86
CA ALA A 863 12.75 -9.07 -27.15
C ALA A 863 14.24 -8.95 -26.86
N LYS A 864 15.01 -8.56 -27.86
CA LYS A 864 16.46 -8.32 -27.72
C LYS A 864 16.73 -6.84 -27.95
N PRO A 865 17.41 -6.16 -27.04
CA PRO A 865 18.28 -6.58 -25.92
C PRO A 865 17.64 -6.45 -24.53
N LEU A 866 16.34 -6.73 -24.38
CA LEU A 866 15.62 -6.53 -23.13
C LEU A 866 16.22 -7.40 -22.01
N ALA A 867 16.72 -6.76 -20.95
CA ALA A 867 17.35 -7.40 -19.80
C ALA A 867 16.53 -7.20 -18.51
N SER A 868 15.82 -6.09 -18.38
CA SER A 868 14.97 -5.80 -17.22
C SER A 868 13.53 -5.55 -17.67
N LEU A 869 12.60 -6.29 -17.08
CA LEU A 869 11.17 -6.20 -17.40
C LEU A 869 10.34 -6.16 -16.10
N ASN A 870 9.50 -5.13 -16.00
CA ASN A 870 8.45 -5.08 -15.00
C ASN A 870 7.08 -5.23 -15.67
N VAL A 871 6.37 -6.30 -15.32
CA VAL A 871 5.00 -6.62 -15.70
C VAL A 871 4.15 -6.95 -14.48
N SER A 872 4.45 -6.27 -13.38
CA SER A 872 3.66 -6.39 -12.15
C SER A 872 2.25 -5.81 -12.37
N ASP A 873 1.26 -6.38 -11.69
CA ASP A 873 -0.15 -5.96 -11.78
C ASP A 873 -0.69 -5.95 -13.23
N CYS A 874 -0.24 -6.91 -14.06
CA CYS A 874 -0.65 -7.00 -15.47
C CYS A 874 -1.67 -8.09 -15.76
N LYS A 875 -2.24 -8.72 -14.72
CA LYS A 875 -3.20 -9.83 -14.81
C LYS A 875 -2.63 -11.09 -15.48
N LEU A 876 -1.32 -11.29 -15.41
CA LEU A 876 -0.65 -12.45 -15.98
C LEU A 876 -1.06 -13.73 -15.24
N ASP A 877 -1.21 -14.80 -16.00
CA ASP A 877 -1.38 -16.17 -15.53
C ASP A 877 -0.06 -16.97 -15.59
N ASP A 878 -0.12 -18.22 -15.12
CA ASP A 878 1.03 -19.11 -15.14
C ASP A 878 1.59 -19.36 -16.55
N ALA A 879 0.74 -19.43 -17.57
CA ALA A 879 1.19 -19.68 -18.94
C ALA A 879 2.06 -18.52 -19.47
N ALA A 880 1.64 -17.29 -19.18
CA ALA A 880 2.40 -16.09 -19.53
C ALA A 880 3.73 -16.02 -18.74
N ALA A 881 3.72 -16.32 -17.44
CA ALA A 881 4.94 -16.33 -16.62
C ALA A 881 5.92 -17.45 -17.05
N CYS A 882 5.43 -18.66 -17.36
CA CYS A 882 6.24 -19.74 -17.91
C CYS A 882 6.91 -19.33 -19.24
N THR A 883 6.19 -18.59 -20.08
CA THR A 883 6.74 -18.07 -21.34
C THR A 883 7.82 -17.01 -21.11
N LEU A 884 7.64 -16.12 -20.11
CA LEU A 884 8.68 -15.16 -19.72
C LEU A 884 9.92 -15.87 -19.15
N ALA A 885 9.72 -16.98 -18.42
CA ALA A 885 10.81 -17.80 -17.91
C ALA A 885 11.70 -18.43 -19.01
N GLU A 886 11.20 -18.55 -20.25
CA GLU A 886 11.99 -19.01 -21.39
C GLU A 886 12.94 -17.94 -21.96
N SER A 887 12.94 -16.72 -21.43
CA SER A 887 13.74 -15.63 -21.98
C SER A 887 15.24 -15.89 -21.80
N PRO A 888 16.05 -15.78 -22.87
CA PRO A 888 17.48 -15.93 -22.80
C PRO A 888 18.22 -14.61 -22.45
N THR A 889 17.49 -13.52 -22.21
CA THR A 889 18.10 -12.19 -22.01
C THR A 889 17.63 -11.47 -20.75
N LEU A 890 16.48 -11.85 -20.17
CA LEU A 890 15.98 -11.23 -18.96
C LEU A 890 16.83 -11.65 -17.75
N THR A 891 17.50 -10.69 -17.16
CA THR A 891 18.27 -10.85 -15.91
C THR A 891 17.50 -10.34 -14.70
N SER A 892 16.59 -9.38 -14.89
CA SER A 892 15.73 -8.82 -13.84
C SER A 892 14.27 -8.85 -14.29
N LEU A 893 13.40 -9.47 -13.49
CA LEU A 893 11.98 -9.64 -13.81
C LEU A 893 11.11 -9.37 -12.58
N ASP A 894 10.14 -8.46 -12.72
CA ASP A 894 9.09 -8.23 -11.75
C ASP A 894 7.73 -8.70 -12.31
N VAL A 895 7.20 -9.76 -11.71
CA VAL A 895 5.87 -10.33 -11.98
C VAL A 895 4.97 -10.26 -10.74
N SER A 896 5.24 -9.34 -9.84
CA SER A 896 4.46 -9.15 -8.60
C SER A 896 3.00 -8.80 -8.90
N LYS A 897 2.12 -9.00 -7.92
CA LYS A 897 0.69 -8.64 -8.00
C LYS A 897 -0.01 -9.21 -9.24
N ASN A 898 0.28 -10.46 -9.59
CA ASN A 898 -0.38 -11.19 -10.66
C ASN A 898 -1.15 -12.41 -10.09
N ARG A 899 -1.53 -13.35 -10.91
CA ARG A 899 -2.29 -14.53 -10.50
C ARG A 899 -1.46 -15.81 -10.60
N LEU A 900 -0.19 -15.74 -10.22
CA LEU A 900 0.77 -16.80 -10.42
C LEU A 900 0.70 -17.85 -9.30
N SER A 901 0.78 -19.13 -9.68
CA SER A 901 0.84 -20.26 -8.77
C SER A 901 2.26 -20.87 -8.68
N SER A 902 2.41 -21.96 -7.95
CA SER A 902 3.66 -22.73 -7.87
C SER A 902 4.21 -23.13 -9.25
N ARG A 903 3.34 -23.34 -10.25
CA ARG A 903 3.75 -23.69 -11.61
C ARG A 903 4.62 -22.59 -12.25
N ALA A 904 4.24 -21.34 -12.10
CA ALA A 904 5.06 -20.21 -12.59
C ALA A 904 6.39 -20.13 -11.83
N ALA A 905 6.37 -20.34 -10.51
CA ALA A 905 7.57 -20.33 -9.68
C ALA A 905 8.57 -21.43 -10.12
N TRP A 906 8.09 -22.63 -10.42
CA TRP A 906 8.93 -23.72 -10.97
C TRP A 906 9.60 -23.34 -12.29
N ALA A 907 8.87 -22.74 -13.22
CA ALA A 907 9.41 -22.32 -14.51
C ALA A 907 10.45 -21.20 -14.34
N LEU A 908 10.16 -20.20 -13.51
CA LEU A 908 11.08 -19.08 -13.24
C LEU A 908 12.35 -19.53 -12.50
N ALA A 909 12.23 -20.49 -11.58
CA ALA A 909 13.38 -21.08 -10.88
C ALA A 909 14.31 -21.86 -11.81
N ALA A 910 13.77 -22.49 -12.84
CA ALA A 910 14.53 -23.25 -13.83
C ALA A 910 15.29 -22.36 -14.84
N ASN A 911 14.98 -21.06 -14.91
CA ASN A 911 15.71 -20.13 -15.79
C ASN A 911 17.15 -19.94 -15.27
N THR A 912 18.13 -20.00 -16.19
CA THR A 912 19.55 -19.92 -15.86
C THR A 912 20.18 -18.54 -16.06
N VAL A 913 19.41 -17.57 -16.55
CA VAL A 913 19.85 -16.20 -16.85
C VAL A 913 19.30 -15.18 -15.85
N LEU A 914 18.12 -15.47 -15.30
CA LEU A 914 17.44 -14.60 -14.37
C LEU A 914 18.18 -14.55 -13.03
N THR A 915 18.67 -13.38 -12.66
CA THR A 915 19.40 -13.13 -11.41
C THR A 915 18.57 -12.41 -10.36
N GLU A 916 17.60 -11.61 -10.80
CA GLU A 916 16.70 -10.83 -9.93
C GLU A 916 15.24 -11.14 -10.26
N LEU A 917 14.49 -11.57 -9.27
CA LEU A 917 13.06 -11.89 -9.40
C LEU A 917 12.26 -11.23 -8.27
N SER A 918 11.25 -10.45 -8.65
CA SER A 918 10.15 -10.07 -7.75
C SER A 918 8.88 -10.80 -8.18
N ILE A 919 8.35 -11.62 -7.29
CA ILE A 919 7.14 -12.43 -7.49
C ILE A 919 6.15 -12.20 -6.33
N SER A 920 6.32 -11.12 -5.56
CA SER A 920 5.49 -10.81 -4.40
C SER A 920 4.00 -10.66 -4.75
N HIS A 921 3.12 -10.84 -3.75
CA HIS A 921 1.67 -10.74 -3.92
C HIS A 921 1.11 -11.66 -5.03
N ASN A 922 1.50 -12.91 -5.02
CA ASN A 922 0.98 -13.97 -5.88
C ASN A 922 0.49 -15.16 -5.01
N ARG A 923 0.36 -16.35 -5.57
CA ARG A 923 -0.16 -17.53 -4.87
C ARG A 923 0.76 -18.74 -5.06
N ILE A 924 2.08 -18.56 -4.97
CA ILE A 924 3.04 -19.62 -5.27
C ILE A 924 3.07 -20.73 -4.20
N GLY A 925 2.65 -20.45 -2.98
CA GLY A 925 2.61 -21.43 -1.89
C GLY A 925 3.97 -22.02 -1.50
N PRO A 926 3.99 -23.01 -0.59
CA PRO A 926 5.21 -23.68 -0.15
C PRO A 926 5.97 -24.38 -1.28
N ASP A 927 5.26 -25.01 -2.23
CA ASP A 927 5.86 -25.72 -3.36
C ASP A 927 6.61 -24.76 -4.29
N GLY A 928 6.06 -23.56 -4.52
CA GLY A 928 6.73 -22.52 -5.29
C GLY A 928 7.96 -21.97 -4.58
N ALA A 929 7.89 -21.81 -3.26
CA ALA A 929 9.04 -21.40 -2.46
C ALA A 929 10.16 -22.47 -2.50
N GLN A 930 9.82 -23.75 -2.45
CA GLN A 930 10.78 -24.83 -2.64
C GLN A 930 11.48 -24.72 -4.00
N ALA A 931 10.72 -24.58 -5.09
CA ALA A 931 11.30 -24.45 -6.41
C ALA A 931 12.27 -23.26 -6.50
N LEU A 932 11.87 -22.09 -5.99
CA LEU A 932 12.72 -20.89 -6.02
C LEU A 932 13.97 -21.05 -5.15
N SER A 933 13.88 -21.81 -4.04
CA SER A 933 15.04 -22.11 -3.19
C SER A 933 16.10 -22.99 -3.89
N GLU A 934 15.70 -23.73 -4.90
CA GLU A 934 16.57 -24.60 -5.70
C GLU A 934 17.18 -23.90 -6.93
N SER A 935 16.80 -22.63 -7.18
CA SER A 935 17.32 -21.89 -8.34
C SER A 935 18.84 -21.75 -8.32
N ALA A 936 19.46 -22.04 -9.46
CA ALA A 936 20.90 -21.94 -9.65
C ALA A 936 21.38 -20.52 -10.04
N SER A 937 20.49 -19.67 -10.53
CA SER A 937 20.82 -18.35 -11.10
C SER A 937 20.39 -17.18 -10.21
N LEU A 938 19.32 -17.30 -9.45
CA LEU A 938 18.81 -16.21 -8.64
C LEU A 938 19.78 -15.78 -7.55
N THR A 939 20.04 -14.49 -7.50
CA THR A 939 20.83 -13.80 -6.46
C THR A 939 19.96 -12.85 -5.64
N PHE A 940 18.85 -12.37 -6.19
CA PHE A 940 17.85 -11.54 -5.48
C PHE A 940 16.45 -12.12 -5.70
N LEU A 941 15.68 -12.20 -4.62
CA LEU A 941 14.28 -12.68 -4.66
C LEU A 941 13.40 -11.88 -3.70
N ASP A 942 12.31 -11.32 -4.20
CA ASP A 942 11.18 -10.85 -3.40
C ASP A 942 9.99 -11.80 -3.61
N ALA A 943 9.67 -12.60 -2.59
CA ALA A 943 8.55 -13.56 -2.62
C ALA A 943 7.52 -13.27 -1.49
N ARG A 944 7.45 -12.05 -0.98
CA ARG A 944 6.49 -11.65 0.06
C ARG A 944 5.05 -11.83 -0.41
N GLU A 945 4.12 -12.01 0.54
CA GLU A 945 2.67 -12.10 0.26
C GLU A 945 2.30 -13.21 -0.76
N ASN A 946 2.83 -14.40 -0.54
CA ASN A 946 2.62 -15.54 -1.44
C ASN A 946 2.05 -16.79 -0.77
N GLY A 947 1.75 -16.74 0.53
CA GLY A 947 1.28 -17.91 1.27
C GLY A 947 2.32 -19.04 1.34
N ILE A 948 3.62 -18.70 1.37
CA ILE A 948 4.71 -19.70 1.35
C ILE A 948 4.86 -20.47 2.66
N GLY A 949 4.28 -19.96 3.75
CA GLY A 949 4.34 -20.56 5.07
C GLY A 949 5.76 -20.61 5.66
N GLU A 950 5.87 -21.04 6.92
CA GLU A 950 7.15 -21.11 7.63
C GLU A 950 8.15 -22.11 6.99
N ALA A 951 7.64 -23.22 6.45
CA ALA A 951 8.49 -24.21 5.79
C ALA A 951 9.12 -23.65 4.49
N GLY A 952 8.33 -22.97 3.67
CA GLY A 952 8.83 -22.31 2.44
C GLY A 952 9.82 -21.20 2.75
N ALA A 953 9.55 -20.38 3.77
CA ALA A 953 10.46 -19.34 4.20
C ALA A 953 11.83 -19.90 4.63
N ARG A 954 11.83 -20.98 5.41
CA ARG A 954 13.07 -21.66 5.82
C ARG A 954 13.87 -22.21 4.64
N LEU A 955 13.18 -22.74 3.61
CA LEU A 955 13.85 -23.25 2.40
C LEU A 955 14.55 -22.12 1.63
N LEU A 956 13.87 -20.97 1.47
CA LEU A 956 14.45 -19.79 0.83
C LEU A 956 15.63 -19.22 1.62
N GLU A 957 15.56 -19.23 2.96
CA GLU A 957 16.65 -18.82 3.83
C GLU A 957 17.87 -19.75 3.76
N ALA A 958 17.65 -21.02 3.52
CA ALA A 958 18.74 -22.02 3.40
C ALA A 958 19.53 -21.83 2.09
N ASN A 959 18.98 -21.20 1.06
CA ASN A 959 19.75 -20.91 -0.15
C ASN A 959 20.65 -19.67 0.05
N THR A 960 21.93 -19.93 0.26
CA THR A 960 22.92 -18.86 0.52
C THR A 960 23.24 -17.97 -0.68
N ARG A 961 22.83 -18.34 -1.90
CA ARG A 961 23.01 -17.52 -3.10
C ARG A 961 21.99 -16.42 -3.21
N ILE A 962 20.78 -16.68 -2.75
CA ILE A 962 19.69 -15.70 -2.83
C ILE A 962 19.92 -14.69 -1.70
N GLN A 963 20.39 -13.52 -2.09
CA GLN A 963 20.33 -12.35 -1.23
C GLN A 963 18.86 -11.88 -1.26
N GLY A 964 18.06 -12.38 -0.32
CA GLY A 964 16.71 -11.86 -0.13
C GLY A 964 16.78 -10.41 0.29
N THR A 965 15.70 -9.70 0.06
CA THR A 965 15.49 -8.28 0.40
C THR A 965 16.39 -7.82 1.54
N PRO A 966 17.05 -6.68 1.40
CA PRO A 966 17.86 -6.17 2.49
C PRO A 966 16.99 -6.07 3.72
N GLN A 967 17.28 -6.92 4.69
CA GLN A 967 16.95 -6.80 6.10
C GLN A 967 15.54 -6.24 6.41
N ASN A 968 14.47 -6.84 5.90
CA ASN A 968 13.17 -6.60 6.44
C ASN A 968 12.81 -7.76 7.38
N PRO A 969 12.76 -7.55 8.72
CA PRO A 969 12.36 -8.60 9.68
C PRO A 969 10.92 -9.08 9.48
N HIS A 970 10.15 -8.43 8.60
CA HIS A 970 8.79 -8.82 8.22
C HIS A 970 8.72 -9.98 7.21
N PHE A 971 9.83 -10.45 6.64
CA PHE A 971 9.84 -11.61 5.75
C PHE A 971 9.38 -12.91 6.45
N LEU A 972 9.62 -13.00 7.76
CA LEU A 972 9.24 -14.15 8.61
C LEU A 972 8.01 -13.89 9.49
N ALA A 973 7.58 -12.64 9.64
CA ALA A 973 6.56 -12.29 10.65
C ALA A 973 5.13 -12.23 10.09
N GLN A 974 4.94 -12.18 8.77
CA GLN A 974 3.60 -12.00 8.17
C GLN A 974 2.92 -13.32 7.80
N ASP A 975 3.66 -14.43 7.64
CA ASP A 975 3.08 -15.75 7.34
C ASP A 975 3.00 -16.70 8.55
N VAL A 976 3.37 -16.26 9.76
CA VAL A 976 3.21 -17.05 10.99
C VAL A 976 1.93 -16.58 11.68
N PRO A 977 0.91 -17.42 11.82
CA PRO A 977 -0.25 -17.08 12.66
C PRO A 977 0.22 -16.84 14.10
N ARG A 978 -0.12 -15.68 14.66
CA ARG A 978 0.12 -15.34 16.08
C ARG A 978 -0.71 -16.21 17.01
#